data_bf14215af6a15c84d83f555e47c064d6
#
_entry.id   bf14215af6a15c84d83f555e47c064d6
#
_cell.length_a   1.000
_cell.length_b   1.000
_cell.length_c   1.000
_cell.angle_alpha   90.00
_cell.angle_beta   90.00
_cell.angle_gamma   90.00
#
_symmetry.space_group_name_H-M   'P 1'
#
loop_
_entity.id
_entity.type
_entity.pdbx_description
1 polymer ?
#
loop_
_entity_poly.entity_id
_entity_poly.type
_entity_poly.pdbx_seq_one_letter_code
_entity_poly.pdbx_strand_id
1 'polypeptide(L)'
;ITLSCQPGGSPQQAYTNALADEASPYLQQHAHNPVNWHPWGKEALQKAEKEDKLLLISIGYAACHWCHVMEHESFEDTTVARIMNENFVAVKVDREERPDVDNIYMTACQLAGEGSCGWPLNAFALPNGQPVWAGTYFPKEQWLDILRYFDELYEDEREKLEEYGALLADGIKAIEAPAPPDQAVERSETILNANISAIHQQADRRRGGMKGAPKFPLPVVQELLLQSFYHNSDSTSLDIVATTLNAMANGGIYDHLGGGFARYSTDADWHVPHFEKMLYDNAQLVSLYSHAYKATGKKQYQRVVEQSLEFIQREMTSPEGGFYSSLDADSEGEEGQFYLWHSTEVDSLIGDERQAAVFKAYYGVEPQGNWEASNILHRQKNIQEILEKYKLTPDELNRMLQKGRQSLLQARSERPRPGLDDKQLSSWNALMISGYADAYQAFSEPSYKAAALKAGHLLRTELMQRTADDQSKLMRSYKDGKAYINGFLDDYAFTIRAFLDLYAITFDEEWLEQAKALAEYAIDQFGAEKSPMFYYTAASDDPLIARQIKVEDNVLPSGNSSMAHSLLRLGTYLYDTSYLQRSENMLQAILPKLKDNSNPTYYSSWFRLYAHFLYPYYEVAVVGPACGRKRAELQHHYLPNVQLLGTERESNLDLLKGKLKAGATFVYVCQDKICQLPVEESELALRQIKAK
;
A
#
# COMPACT_ATOMS: atom_id res chain seq x y z
N ILE A 1 34.67 -47.83 -21.27
CA ILE A 1 34.03 -46.72 -22.02
C ILE A 1 33.05 -46.09 -21.06
N THR A 2 33.50 -45.04 -20.36
CA THR A 2 32.70 -44.23 -19.46
C THR A 2 32.03 -43.14 -20.29
N LEU A 3 30.71 -43.23 -20.48
CA LEU A 3 29.91 -42.13 -20.99
C LEU A 3 29.72 -41.08 -19.89
N SER A 4 30.36 -39.93 -20.07
CA SER A 4 30.12 -38.71 -19.30
C SER A 4 28.78 -38.11 -19.78
N CYS A 5 27.76 -38.15 -18.93
CA CYS A 5 26.59 -37.28 -19.08
C CYS A 5 27.02 -35.85 -18.74
N GLN A 6 27.06 -34.99 -19.71
CA GLN A 6 27.08 -33.53 -19.48
C GLN A 6 25.72 -33.13 -18.90
N PRO A 7 25.65 -32.21 -17.91
CA PRO A 7 24.39 -31.63 -17.46
C PRO A 7 23.78 -30.86 -18.61
N GLY A 8 22.49 -31.12 -18.89
CA GLY A 8 21.73 -30.44 -19.94
C GLY A 8 21.83 -28.93 -19.77
N GLY A 9 22.28 -28.26 -20.82
CA GLY A 9 22.18 -26.82 -20.95
C GLY A 9 20.71 -26.43 -20.89
N SER A 10 20.40 -25.33 -20.21
CA SER A 10 19.07 -24.70 -20.24
C SER A 10 18.61 -24.58 -21.69
N PRO A 11 17.34 -24.80 -22.02
CA PRO A 11 16.87 -24.60 -23.38
C PRO A 11 17.24 -23.19 -23.82
N GLN A 12 17.95 -23.10 -24.95
CA GLN A 12 18.37 -21.82 -25.53
C GLN A 12 17.08 -21.07 -25.86
N GLN A 13 16.82 -19.98 -25.14
CA GLN A 13 15.61 -19.17 -25.35
C GLN A 13 15.64 -18.62 -26.78
N ALA A 14 14.55 -18.81 -27.52
CA ALA A 14 14.50 -18.49 -28.94
C ALA A 14 14.53 -16.99 -29.22
N TYR A 15 14.10 -16.20 -28.24
CA TYR A 15 14.00 -14.74 -28.33
C TYR A 15 14.64 -14.09 -27.11
N THR A 16 15.20 -12.89 -27.29
CA THR A 16 15.68 -12.02 -26.21
C THR A 16 15.53 -10.58 -26.69
N ASN A 17 14.85 -9.76 -25.91
CA ASN A 17 14.60 -8.34 -26.18
C ASN A 17 15.32 -7.44 -25.17
N ALA A 18 15.13 -6.13 -25.26
CA ALA A 18 15.84 -5.14 -24.43
C ALA A 18 15.49 -5.18 -22.94
N LEU A 19 14.48 -5.95 -22.52
CA LEU A 19 14.11 -6.08 -21.11
C LEU A 19 15.00 -7.03 -20.32
N ALA A 20 15.86 -7.80 -20.97
CA ALA A 20 16.73 -8.79 -20.32
C ALA A 20 17.74 -8.17 -19.33
N ASP A 21 18.13 -6.91 -19.55
CA ASP A 21 19.09 -6.17 -18.73
C ASP A 21 18.40 -5.29 -17.65
N GLU A 22 17.06 -5.30 -17.57
CA GLU A 22 16.30 -4.50 -16.63
C GLU A 22 16.30 -5.14 -15.23
N ALA A 23 16.21 -4.30 -14.18
CA ALA A 23 16.18 -4.77 -12.80
C ALA A 23 14.78 -5.27 -12.36
N SER A 24 13.71 -4.74 -12.95
CA SER A 24 12.33 -5.08 -12.63
C SER A 24 12.03 -6.55 -12.91
N PRO A 25 11.56 -7.34 -11.93
CA PRO A 25 11.10 -8.71 -12.16
C PRO A 25 10.00 -8.79 -13.22
N TYR A 26 9.07 -7.84 -13.23
CA TYR A 26 8.02 -7.76 -14.24
C TYR A 26 8.56 -7.58 -15.66
N LEU A 27 9.52 -6.71 -15.86
CA LEU A 27 10.14 -6.52 -17.18
C LEU A 27 10.92 -7.77 -17.59
N GLN A 28 11.65 -8.40 -16.66
CA GLN A 28 12.39 -9.64 -16.91
C GLN A 28 11.47 -10.80 -17.30
N GLN A 29 10.25 -10.91 -16.77
CA GLN A 29 9.26 -11.92 -17.19
C GLN A 29 9.01 -11.87 -18.70
N HIS A 30 9.00 -10.67 -19.29
CA HIS A 30 8.77 -10.46 -20.71
C HIS A 30 10.03 -10.42 -21.58
N ALA A 31 11.21 -10.63 -21.01
CA ALA A 31 12.51 -10.55 -21.71
C ALA A 31 12.66 -11.56 -22.87
N HIS A 32 11.90 -12.65 -22.82
CA HIS A 32 11.99 -13.73 -23.81
C HIS A 32 10.74 -13.90 -24.66
N ASN A 33 9.82 -12.95 -24.61
CA ASN A 33 8.71 -12.89 -25.57
C ASN A 33 9.25 -12.62 -26.99
N PRO A 34 8.56 -13.13 -28.05
CA PRO A 34 8.89 -12.80 -29.44
C PRO A 34 8.64 -11.35 -29.81
N VAL A 35 7.92 -10.57 -28.98
CA VAL A 35 7.74 -9.13 -29.12
C VAL A 35 9.05 -8.41 -28.75
N ASN A 36 9.47 -7.45 -29.60
CA ASN A 36 10.66 -6.63 -29.36
C ASN A 36 10.39 -5.52 -28.35
N TRP A 37 10.12 -5.91 -27.10
CA TRP A 37 9.86 -5.00 -26.01
C TRP A 37 11.05 -4.09 -25.70
N HIS A 38 10.76 -2.81 -25.44
CA HIS A 38 11.68 -1.83 -24.89
C HIS A 38 11.19 -1.39 -23.51
N PRO A 39 12.08 -1.06 -22.57
CA PRO A 39 11.69 -0.36 -21.35
C PRO A 39 11.25 1.08 -21.70
N TRP A 40 10.41 1.68 -20.82
CA TRP A 40 10.05 3.08 -20.97
C TRP A 40 11.27 3.98 -20.79
N GLY A 41 11.56 4.82 -21.77
CA GLY A 41 12.67 5.76 -21.71
C GLY A 41 12.87 6.53 -23.01
N LYS A 42 13.86 7.43 -22.99
CA LYS A 42 14.19 8.28 -24.14
C LYS A 42 14.54 7.48 -25.40
N GLU A 43 15.16 6.33 -25.24
CA GLU A 43 15.57 5.47 -26.37
C GLU A 43 14.36 4.93 -27.14
N ALA A 44 13.33 4.49 -26.42
CA ALA A 44 12.09 3.99 -27.04
C ALA A 44 11.34 5.12 -27.77
N LEU A 45 11.24 6.31 -27.17
CA LEU A 45 10.63 7.50 -27.79
C LEU A 45 11.38 7.94 -29.05
N GLN A 46 12.71 8.06 -28.99
CA GLN A 46 13.55 8.41 -30.10
C GLN A 46 13.51 7.39 -31.25
N LYS A 47 13.37 6.09 -30.89
CA LYS A 47 13.18 5.02 -31.86
C LYS A 47 11.85 5.19 -32.61
N ALA A 48 10.76 5.45 -31.87
CA ALA A 48 9.43 5.67 -32.44
C ALA A 48 9.43 6.89 -33.39
N GLU A 49 10.06 8.00 -32.98
CA GLU A 49 10.21 9.19 -33.80
C GLU A 49 11.03 8.91 -35.06
N LYS A 50 12.16 8.19 -34.94
CA LYS A 50 13.05 7.88 -36.08
C LYS A 50 12.42 6.93 -37.09
N GLU A 51 11.66 5.95 -36.60
CA GLU A 51 11.01 4.93 -37.44
C GLU A 51 9.62 5.37 -37.92
N ASP A 52 9.14 6.51 -37.44
CA ASP A 52 7.80 7.07 -37.71
C ASP A 52 6.69 6.06 -37.40
N LYS A 53 6.72 5.48 -36.19
CA LYS A 53 5.79 4.46 -35.69
C LYS A 53 5.09 4.91 -34.41
N LEU A 54 3.84 4.48 -34.23
CA LEU A 54 3.17 4.62 -32.93
C LEU A 54 3.92 3.83 -31.86
N LEU A 55 3.89 4.37 -30.64
CA LEU A 55 4.23 3.61 -29.45
C LEU A 55 3.04 2.69 -29.08
N LEU A 56 3.32 1.42 -28.85
CA LEU A 56 2.40 0.49 -28.19
C LEU A 56 2.92 0.25 -26.79
N ILE A 57 2.18 0.73 -25.80
CA ILE A 57 2.61 0.75 -24.39
C ILE A 57 1.76 -0.23 -23.61
N SER A 58 2.40 -1.23 -22.97
CA SER A 58 1.72 -2.19 -22.11
C SER A 58 2.22 -2.06 -20.68
N ILE A 59 1.32 -1.69 -19.77
CA ILE A 59 1.61 -1.38 -18.36
C ILE A 59 1.00 -2.46 -17.48
N GLY A 60 1.78 -2.97 -16.53
CA GLY A 60 1.35 -3.98 -15.56
C GLY A 60 2.30 -4.05 -14.37
N TYR A 61 2.30 -5.17 -13.66
CA TYR A 61 3.15 -5.44 -12.51
C TYR A 61 3.33 -6.96 -12.33
N ALA A 62 4.36 -7.37 -11.57
CA ALA A 62 4.81 -8.77 -11.53
C ALA A 62 3.76 -9.76 -11.01
N ALA A 63 2.92 -9.36 -10.05
CA ALA A 63 1.90 -10.23 -9.44
C ALA A 63 0.53 -10.19 -10.17
N CYS A 64 0.47 -9.61 -11.39
CA CYS A 64 -0.77 -9.31 -12.11
C CYS A 64 -1.25 -10.52 -12.92
N HIS A 65 -2.20 -11.29 -12.43
CA HIS A 65 -2.79 -12.44 -13.13
C HIS A 65 -3.23 -12.13 -14.57
N TRP A 66 -4.05 -11.10 -14.79
CA TRP A 66 -4.51 -10.75 -16.14
C TRP A 66 -3.39 -10.26 -17.07
N CYS A 67 -2.25 -9.81 -16.52
CA CYS A 67 -1.06 -9.52 -17.31
C CYS A 67 -0.42 -10.82 -17.82
N HIS A 68 -0.36 -11.86 -16.98
CA HIS A 68 0.11 -13.20 -17.39
C HIS A 68 -0.81 -13.85 -18.43
N VAL A 69 -2.14 -13.75 -18.23
CA VAL A 69 -3.10 -14.24 -19.21
C VAL A 69 -2.87 -13.60 -20.59
N MET A 70 -2.72 -12.26 -20.63
CA MET A 70 -2.46 -11.56 -21.90
C MET A 70 -1.09 -11.90 -22.50
N GLU A 71 -0.08 -12.15 -21.65
CA GLU A 71 1.24 -12.63 -22.11
C GLU A 71 1.12 -13.95 -22.84
N HIS A 72 0.53 -14.96 -22.21
CA HIS A 72 0.41 -16.30 -22.78
C HIS A 72 -0.48 -16.34 -24.03
N GLU A 73 -1.60 -15.61 -24.03
CA GLU A 73 -2.52 -15.61 -25.16
C GLU A 73 -2.03 -14.78 -26.35
N SER A 74 -1.30 -13.67 -26.10
CA SER A 74 -0.99 -12.67 -27.12
C SER A 74 0.51 -12.41 -27.28
N PHE A 75 1.26 -12.13 -26.23
CA PHE A 75 2.65 -11.65 -26.36
C PHE A 75 3.65 -12.77 -26.64
N GLU A 76 3.31 -14.03 -26.34
CA GLU A 76 4.08 -15.22 -26.74
C GLU A 76 3.74 -15.72 -28.12
N ASP A 77 2.63 -15.25 -28.75
CA ASP A 77 2.22 -15.65 -30.08
C ASP A 77 3.04 -14.93 -31.16
N THR A 78 3.70 -15.71 -32.02
CA THR A 78 4.58 -15.17 -33.07
C THR A 78 3.85 -14.38 -34.16
N THR A 79 2.55 -14.63 -34.39
CA THR A 79 1.74 -13.87 -35.35
C THR A 79 1.43 -12.49 -34.80
N VAL A 80 1.05 -12.40 -33.52
CA VAL A 80 0.84 -11.13 -32.82
C VAL A 80 2.14 -10.36 -32.76
N ALA A 81 3.23 -11.02 -32.33
CA ALA A 81 4.55 -10.40 -32.21
C ALA A 81 5.05 -9.83 -33.55
N ARG A 82 4.81 -10.52 -34.67
CA ARG A 82 5.19 -10.02 -35.98
C ARG A 82 4.49 -8.70 -36.31
N ILE A 83 3.18 -8.60 -36.11
CA ILE A 83 2.42 -7.36 -36.38
C ILE A 83 2.90 -6.23 -35.44
N MET A 84 3.08 -6.53 -34.15
CA MET A 84 3.58 -5.55 -33.17
C MET A 84 4.96 -5.03 -33.57
N ASN A 85 5.88 -5.90 -33.95
CA ASN A 85 7.27 -5.54 -34.27
C ASN A 85 7.38 -4.79 -35.61
N GLU A 86 6.56 -5.13 -36.61
CA GLU A 86 6.57 -4.49 -37.92
C GLU A 86 6.02 -3.06 -37.84
N ASN A 87 4.94 -2.82 -37.06
CA ASN A 87 4.15 -1.60 -37.17
C ASN A 87 4.29 -0.66 -35.97
N PHE A 88 4.80 -1.12 -34.82
CA PHE A 88 4.88 -0.34 -33.59
C PHE A 88 6.27 -0.39 -32.96
N VAL A 89 6.54 0.57 -32.11
CA VAL A 89 7.59 0.45 -31.09
C VAL A 89 6.92 0.01 -29.78
N ALA A 90 7.11 -1.27 -29.44
CA ALA A 90 6.49 -1.90 -28.28
C ALA A 90 7.26 -1.54 -27.00
N VAL A 91 6.55 -0.98 -26.01
CA VAL A 91 7.12 -0.52 -24.73
C VAL A 91 6.42 -1.24 -23.58
N LYS A 92 7.20 -1.86 -22.69
CA LYS A 92 6.71 -2.49 -21.46
C LYS A 92 7.01 -1.60 -20.26
N VAL A 93 6.04 -1.43 -19.37
CA VAL A 93 6.14 -0.56 -18.20
C VAL A 93 5.76 -1.30 -16.93
N ASP A 94 6.67 -1.36 -15.97
CA ASP A 94 6.33 -1.75 -14.60
C ASP A 94 5.72 -0.54 -13.88
N ARG A 95 4.40 -0.59 -13.60
CA ARG A 95 3.69 0.48 -12.92
C ARG A 95 4.19 0.74 -11.50
N GLU A 96 4.82 -0.26 -10.90
CA GLU A 96 5.35 -0.13 -9.54
C GLU A 96 6.65 0.67 -9.53
N GLU A 97 7.44 0.56 -10.60
CA GLU A 97 8.64 1.36 -10.79
C GLU A 97 8.34 2.72 -11.43
N ARG A 98 7.41 2.76 -12.39
CA ARG A 98 7.03 3.97 -13.15
C ARG A 98 5.54 4.33 -12.97
N PRO A 99 5.11 4.61 -11.71
CA PRO A 99 3.74 5.04 -11.45
C PRO A 99 3.40 6.40 -12.08
N ASP A 100 4.39 7.19 -12.42
CA ASP A 100 4.25 8.45 -13.15
C ASP A 100 3.72 8.22 -14.57
N VAL A 101 4.26 7.22 -15.26
CA VAL A 101 3.82 6.79 -16.61
C VAL A 101 2.44 6.15 -16.52
N ASP A 102 2.25 5.19 -15.60
CA ASP A 102 0.96 4.54 -15.35
C ASP A 102 -0.15 5.58 -15.13
N ASN A 103 0.12 6.60 -14.33
CA ASN A 103 -0.85 7.65 -14.03
C ASN A 103 -1.29 8.45 -15.27
N ILE A 104 -0.37 8.76 -16.17
CA ILE A 104 -0.68 9.50 -17.42
C ILE A 104 -1.63 8.67 -18.31
N TYR A 105 -1.28 7.42 -18.58
CA TYR A 105 -2.08 6.56 -19.46
C TYR A 105 -3.37 6.07 -18.81
N MET A 106 -3.40 5.87 -17.49
CA MET A 106 -4.62 5.62 -16.75
C MET A 106 -5.59 6.81 -16.80
N THR A 107 -5.07 8.03 -16.67
CA THR A 107 -5.86 9.26 -16.81
C THR A 107 -6.41 9.41 -18.23
N ALA A 108 -5.60 9.10 -19.24
CA ALA A 108 -6.06 9.10 -20.64
C ALA A 108 -7.19 8.09 -20.86
N CYS A 109 -7.07 6.87 -20.31
CA CYS A 109 -8.14 5.86 -20.34
C CYS A 109 -9.45 6.39 -19.73
N GLN A 110 -9.35 7.01 -18.55
CA GLN A 110 -10.52 7.55 -17.85
C GLN A 110 -11.18 8.73 -18.60
N LEU A 111 -10.39 9.59 -19.23
CA LEU A 111 -10.89 10.72 -20.02
C LEU A 111 -11.56 10.27 -21.33
N ALA A 112 -11.07 9.20 -21.96
CA ALA A 112 -11.66 8.64 -23.16
C ALA A 112 -13.05 8.05 -22.93
N GLY A 113 -13.39 7.68 -21.68
CA GLY A 113 -14.74 7.26 -21.26
C GLY A 113 -15.21 5.90 -21.78
N GLU A 114 -14.33 5.12 -22.37
CA GLU A 114 -14.64 3.81 -22.94
C GLU A 114 -14.29 2.67 -21.96
N GLY A 115 -15.25 2.30 -21.11
CA GLY A 115 -15.15 1.09 -20.30
C GLY A 115 -14.46 1.24 -18.95
N SER A 116 -14.10 0.10 -18.34
CA SER A 116 -13.32 0.04 -17.09
C SER A 116 -11.83 0.16 -17.39
N CYS A 117 -11.11 1.00 -16.65
CA CYS A 117 -9.65 1.09 -16.71
C CYS A 117 -9.00 0.24 -15.63
N GLY A 118 -8.02 -0.57 -15.99
CA GLY A 118 -7.34 -1.51 -15.07
C GLY A 118 -6.06 -2.07 -15.70
N TRP A 119 -5.45 -3.06 -15.11
CA TRP A 119 -4.25 -3.73 -15.59
C TRP A 119 -4.55 -5.14 -16.06
N PRO A 120 -3.86 -5.61 -17.18
CA PRO A 120 -2.91 -4.82 -17.97
C PRO A 120 -3.56 -3.61 -18.60
N LEU A 121 -2.87 -2.46 -18.59
CA LEU A 121 -3.29 -1.27 -19.30
C LEU A 121 -2.49 -1.20 -20.60
N ASN A 122 -3.16 -1.28 -21.74
CA ASN A 122 -2.54 -1.18 -23.06
C ASN A 122 -2.94 0.15 -23.71
N ALA A 123 -1.97 0.87 -24.25
CA ALA A 123 -2.20 2.17 -24.85
C ALA A 123 -1.45 2.32 -26.16
N PHE A 124 -2.04 3.08 -27.10
CA PHE A 124 -1.33 3.61 -28.25
C PHE A 124 -1.02 5.09 -28.01
N ALA A 125 0.18 5.48 -28.39
CA ALA A 125 0.62 6.86 -28.28
C ALA A 125 1.39 7.30 -29.53
N LEU A 126 1.35 8.60 -29.81
CA LEU A 126 2.20 9.22 -30.81
C LEU A 126 3.68 9.06 -30.42
N PRO A 127 4.64 9.21 -31.34
CA PRO A 127 6.07 9.08 -31.04
C PRO A 127 6.57 10.01 -29.91
N ASN A 128 5.88 11.13 -29.69
CA ASN A 128 6.17 12.06 -28.57
C ASN A 128 5.57 11.63 -27.23
N GLY A 129 4.92 10.46 -27.14
CA GLY A 129 4.31 9.92 -25.93
C GLY A 129 2.87 10.41 -25.66
N GLN A 130 2.27 11.24 -26.52
CA GLN A 130 0.87 11.65 -26.32
C GLN A 130 -0.08 10.49 -26.58
N PRO A 131 -0.92 10.10 -25.58
CA PRO A 131 -1.86 8.99 -25.74
C PRO A 131 -2.91 9.31 -26.79
N VAL A 132 -3.24 8.33 -27.61
CA VAL A 132 -4.34 8.40 -28.57
C VAL A 132 -5.45 7.40 -28.25
N TRP A 133 -5.17 6.41 -27.42
CA TRP A 133 -6.13 5.44 -26.94
C TRP A 133 -5.55 4.62 -25.78
N ALA A 134 -6.41 4.09 -24.89
CA ALA A 134 -6.03 3.12 -23.89
C ALA A 134 -7.20 2.18 -23.56
N GLY A 135 -6.86 0.93 -23.25
CA GLY A 135 -7.81 -0.11 -22.81
C GLY A 135 -7.12 -1.14 -21.93
N THR A 136 -7.88 -2.12 -21.43
CA THR A 136 -7.35 -3.10 -20.47
C THR A 136 -6.92 -4.40 -21.16
N TYR A 137 -7.36 -5.55 -20.65
CA TYR A 137 -7.16 -6.85 -21.26
C TYR A 137 -8.05 -7.04 -22.48
N PHE A 138 -7.49 -7.67 -23.52
CA PHE A 138 -8.20 -8.10 -24.72
C PHE A 138 -7.82 -9.54 -25.09
N PRO A 139 -8.78 -10.43 -25.40
CA PRO A 139 -8.48 -11.71 -26.01
C PRO A 139 -7.72 -11.54 -27.33
N LYS A 140 -6.91 -12.52 -27.70
CA LYS A 140 -5.98 -12.48 -28.85
C LYS A 140 -6.61 -11.97 -30.15
N GLU A 141 -7.80 -12.45 -30.52
CA GLU A 141 -8.43 -12.04 -31.80
C GLU A 141 -8.83 -10.55 -31.79
N GLN A 142 -9.39 -10.07 -30.67
CA GLN A 142 -9.70 -8.66 -30.52
C GLN A 142 -8.41 -7.80 -30.51
N TRP A 143 -7.34 -8.31 -29.88
CA TRP A 143 -6.07 -7.63 -29.86
C TRP A 143 -5.48 -7.48 -31.28
N LEU A 144 -5.56 -8.52 -32.11
CA LEU A 144 -5.15 -8.45 -33.51
C LEU A 144 -5.95 -7.42 -34.33
N ASP A 145 -7.27 -7.31 -34.09
CA ASP A 145 -8.11 -6.33 -34.75
C ASP A 145 -7.77 -4.90 -34.33
N ILE A 146 -7.49 -4.68 -33.03
CA ILE A 146 -7.05 -3.41 -32.50
C ILE A 146 -5.70 -3.00 -33.11
N LEU A 147 -4.74 -3.92 -33.19
CA LEU A 147 -3.42 -3.65 -33.79
C LEU A 147 -3.56 -3.19 -35.25
N ARG A 148 -4.35 -3.91 -36.07
CA ARG A 148 -4.59 -3.55 -37.47
C ARG A 148 -5.29 -2.20 -37.61
N TYR A 149 -6.28 -1.95 -36.75
CA TYR A 149 -7.03 -0.69 -36.77
C TYR A 149 -6.12 0.53 -36.53
N PHE A 150 -5.23 0.47 -35.53
CA PHE A 150 -4.32 1.60 -35.24
C PHE A 150 -3.19 1.75 -36.25
N ASP A 151 -2.74 0.67 -36.88
CA ASP A 151 -1.80 0.67 -37.99
C ASP A 151 -2.43 1.40 -39.19
N GLU A 152 -3.60 0.95 -39.67
CA GLU A 152 -4.34 1.60 -40.75
C GLU A 152 -4.70 3.07 -40.43
N LEU A 153 -5.12 3.36 -39.20
CA LEU A 153 -5.50 4.72 -38.81
C LEU A 153 -4.28 5.66 -38.81
N TYR A 154 -3.10 5.18 -38.43
CA TYR A 154 -1.87 5.98 -38.45
C TYR A 154 -1.37 6.27 -39.85
N GLU A 155 -1.55 5.32 -40.81
CA GLU A 155 -1.22 5.49 -42.22
C GLU A 155 -2.22 6.41 -42.93
N ASP A 156 -3.52 6.20 -42.76
CA ASP A 156 -4.57 6.80 -43.58
C ASP A 156 -5.16 8.11 -43.00
N GLU A 157 -5.22 8.23 -41.65
CA GLU A 157 -5.92 9.34 -40.96
C GLU A 157 -5.07 9.98 -39.85
N ARG A 158 -3.79 10.11 -40.07
CA ARG A 158 -2.80 10.59 -39.08
C ARG A 158 -3.18 11.92 -38.45
N GLU A 159 -3.65 12.90 -39.22
CA GLU A 159 -4.06 14.21 -38.68
C GLU A 159 -5.13 14.10 -37.61
N LYS A 160 -6.13 13.21 -37.82
CA LYS A 160 -7.18 12.98 -36.81
C LYS A 160 -6.61 12.38 -35.52
N LEU A 161 -5.65 11.46 -35.63
CA LEU A 161 -5.02 10.84 -34.50
C LEU A 161 -4.18 11.84 -33.68
N GLU A 162 -3.47 12.74 -34.39
CA GLU A 162 -2.70 13.84 -33.80
C GLU A 162 -3.63 14.84 -33.07
N GLU A 163 -4.77 15.21 -33.68
CA GLU A 163 -5.77 16.09 -33.07
C GLU A 163 -6.35 15.44 -31.80
N TYR A 164 -6.68 14.16 -31.84
CA TYR A 164 -7.22 13.43 -30.69
C TYR A 164 -6.18 13.26 -29.57
N GLY A 165 -4.93 12.97 -29.93
CA GLY A 165 -3.83 12.91 -28.96
C GLY A 165 -3.57 14.26 -28.28
N ALA A 166 -3.64 15.36 -29.03
CA ALA A 166 -3.55 16.70 -28.47
C ALA A 166 -4.72 17.00 -27.51
N LEU A 167 -5.95 16.61 -27.87
CA LEU A 167 -7.13 16.77 -27.01
C LEU A 167 -6.99 16.01 -25.68
N LEU A 168 -6.55 14.76 -25.71
CA LEU A 168 -6.30 13.97 -24.49
C LEU A 168 -5.17 14.58 -23.65
N ALA A 169 -4.07 14.98 -24.29
CA ALA A 169 -2.94 15.62 -23.59
C ALA A 169 -3.37 16.94 -22.92
N ASP A 170 -4.19 17.74 -23.58
CA ASP A 170 -4.73 18.98 -23.02
C ASP A 170 -5.74 18.69 -21.90
N GLY A 171 -6.55 17.64 -22.02
CA GLY A 171 -7.42 17.16 -20.93
C GLY A 171 -6.62 16.77 -19.68
N ILE A 172 -5.51 16.05 -19.86
CA ILE A 172 -4.61 15.68 -18.75
C ILE A 172 -3.99 16.91 -18.09
N LYS A 173 -3.56 17.91 -18.89
CA LYS A 173 -2.99 19.18 -18.39
C LYS A 173 -4.03 20.07 -17.72
N ALA A 174 -5.30 19.99 -18.14
CA ALA A 174 -6.39 20.81 -17.62
C ALA A 174 -6.89 20.36 -16.23
N ILE A 175 -6.39 19.24 -15.69
CA ILE A 175 -6.70 18.81 -14.33
C ILE A 175 -6.08 19.81 -13.35
N GLU A 176 -6.92 20.71 -12.83
CA GLU A 176 -6.47 21.79 -11.97
C GLU A 176 -6.09 21.28 -10.57
N ALA A 177 -4.96 21.82 -10.08
CA ALA A 177 -4.55 21.64 -8.69
C ALA A 177 -5.54 22.34 -7.75
N PRO A 178 -5.95 21.74 -6.62
CA PRO A 178 -6.71 22.45 -5.61
C PRO A 178 -5.95 23.71 -5.17
N ALA A 179 -6.64 24.85 -5.23
CA ALA A 179 -6.11 26.14 -4.78
C ALA A 179 -6.87 26.61 -3.53
N PRO A 180 -6.22 27.37 -2.63
CA PRO A 180 -6.91 27.94 -1.51
C PRO A 180 -8.09 28.81 -1.98
N PRO A 181 -9.27 28.69 -1.34
CA PRO A 181 -10.41 29.55 -1.69
C PRO A 181 -10.11 31.02 -1.30
N ASP A 182 -10.74 31.97 -2.00
CA ASP A 182 -10.60 33.42 -1.70
C ASP A 182 -10.95 33.75 -0.25
N GLN A 183 -11.86 33.01 0.34
CA GLN A 183 -12.20 33.07 1.76
C GLN A 183 -12.03 31.71 2.39
N ALA A 184 -11.35 31.66 3.54
CA ALA A 184 -11.17 30.42 4.28
C ALA A 184 -12.51 29.76 4.59
N VAL A 185 -12.61 28.46 4.27
CA VAL A 185 -13.81 27.68 4.61
C VAL A 185 -13.81 27.43 6.11
N GLU A 186 -14.89 27.83 6.78
CA GLU A 186 -15.05 27.60 8.21
C GLU A 186 -15.11 26.08 8.49
N ARG A 187 -14.28 25.63 9.41
CA ARG A 187 -14.25 24.24 9.86
C ARG A 187 -15.43 23.97 10.77
N SER A 188 -16.15 22.90 10.50
CA SER A 188 -17.29 22.48 11.33
C SER A 188 -17.43 20.97 11.42
N GLU A 189 -17.91 20.48 12.55
CA GLU A 189 -18.25 19.06 12.71
C GLU A 189 -19.30 18.61 11.69
N THR A 190 -20.12 19.52 11.16
CA THR A 190 -21.15 19.20 10.15
C THR A 190 -20.54 18.61 8.89
N ILE A 191 -19.42 19.17 8.39
CA ILE A 191 -18.73 18.66 7.19
C ILE A 191 -18.22 17.25 7.45
N LEU A 192 -17.53 17.03 8.57
CA LEU A 192 -16.97 15.71 8.93
C LEU A 192 -18.07 14.67 9.10
N ASN A 193 -19.11 15.00 9.88
CA ASN A 193 -20.21 14.09 10.19
C ASN A 193 -21.07 13.74 8.97
N ALA A 194 -21.27 14.68 8.03
CA ALA A 194 -21.97 14.40 6.78
C ALA A 194 -21.23 13.34 5.94
N ASN A 195 -19.91 13.46 5.82
CA ASN A 195 -19.09 12.50 5.07
C ASN A 195 -18.99 11.14 5.77
N ILE A 196 -18.83 11.11 7.10
CA ILE A 196 -18.88 9.85 7.88
C ILE A 196 -20.25 9.18 7.70
N SER A 197 -21.35 9.93 7.74
CA SER A 197 -22.69 9.39 7.50
C SER A 197 -22.85 8.83 6.08
N ALA A 198 -22.26 9.45 5.07
CA ALA A 198 -22.25 8.93 3.71
C ALA A 198 -21.44 7.61 3.60
N ILE A 199 -20.29 7.50 4.29
CA ILE A 199 -19.54 6.24 4.41
C ILE A 199 -20.40 5.17 5.09
N HIS A 200 -21.13 5.51 6.17
CA HIS A 200 -22.03 4.57 6.85
C HIS A 200 -23.13 4.02 5.92
N GLN A 201 -23.63 4.84 4.99
CA GLN A 201 -24.63 4.43 4.00
C GLN A 201 -24.04 3.50 2.92
N GLN A 202 -22.78 3.70 2.54
CA GLN A 202 -22.07 2.87 1.57
C GLN A 202 -21.54 1.56 2.18
N ALA A 203 -21.35 1.51 3.50
CA ALA A 203 -20.83 0.32 4.19
C ALA A 203 -21.79 -0.87 4.15
N ASP A 204 -21.23 -2.05 3.95
CA ASP A 204 -21.94 -3.32 4.08
C ASP A 204 -21.91 -3.79 5.54
N ARG A 205 -22.97 -3.47 6.27
CA ARG A 205 -23.10 -3.76 7.71
C ARG A 205 -23.22 -5.24 8.03
N ARG A 206 -23.47 -6.08 7.05
CA ARG A 206 -23.63 -7.53 7.26
C ARG A 206 -22.36 -8.29 6.92
N ARG A 207 -21.72 -7.92 5.80
CA ARG A 207 -20.56 -8.62 5.23
C ARG A 207 -19.25 -7.90 5.50
N GLY A 208 -19.31 -6.64 5.94
CA GLY A 208 -18.14 -5.77 6.13
C GLY A 208 -17.64 -5.17 4.81
N GLY A 209 -16.78 -4.16 4.93
CA GLY A 209 -16.29 -3.37 3.80
C GLY A 209 -17.36 -2.48 3.18
N MET A 210 -17.12 -2.03 1.96
CA MET A 210 -18.11 -1.29 1.16
C MET A 210 -19.04 -2.27 0.45
N LYS A 211 -20.25 -1.81 0.07
CA LYS A 211 -21.21 -2.62 -0.71
C LYS A 211 -20.67 -2.94 -2.09
N GLY A 212 -21.07 -4.10 -2.63
CA GLY A 212 -20.71 -4.55 -3.97
C GLY A 212 -19.59 -5.59 -3.98
N ALA A 213 -19.10 -5.87 -5.17
CA ALA A 213 -17.94 -6.71 -5.48
C ALA A 213 -17.26 -6.12 -6.74
N PRO A 214 -15.92 -6.24 -6.88
CA PRO A 214 -14.97 -6.78 -5.90
C PRO A 214 -14.86 -5.94 -4.63
N LYS A 215 -14.38 -6.55 -3.53
CA LYS A 215 -14.16 -5.84 -2.25
C LYS A 215 -12.69 -5.65 -1.96
N PHE A 216 -12.30 -4.39 -1.76
CA PHE A 216 -10.97 -4.01 -1.26
C PHE A 216 -11.03 -3.71 0.25
N PRO A 217 -9.96 -3.99 1.00
CA PRO A 217 -9.90 -3.71 2.45
C PRO A 217 -10.08 -2.24 2.83
N LEU A 218 -9.57 -1.30 2.00
CA LEU A 218 -9.61 0.15 2.19
C LEU A 218 -9.25 0.58 3.62
N PRO A 219 -8.02 0.34 4.10
CA PRO A 219 -7.63 0.59 5.49
C PRO A 219 -7.82 2.05 5.91
N VAL A 220 -7.60 3.02 5.00
CA VAL A 220 -7.74 4.46 5.27
C VAL A 220 -9.16 4.82 5.70
N VAL A 221 -10.18 4.19 5.08
CA VAL A 221 -11.60 4.38 5.44
C VAL A 221 -11.87 3.87 6.85
N GLN A 222 -11.35 2.67 7.17
CA GLN A 222 -11.54 2.08 8.49
C GLN A 222 -10.83 2.87 9.59
N GLU A 223 -9.66 3.45 9.29
CA GLU A 223 -8.93 4.34 10.20
C GLU A 223 -9.72 5.63 10.49
N LEU A 224 -10.37 6.23 9.48
CA LEU A 224 -11.25 7.38 9.69
C LEU A 224 -12.42 7.04 10.61
N LEU A 225 -13.06 5.89 10.39
CA LEU A 225 -14.17 5.44 11.22
C LEU A 225 -13.73 5.14 12.66
N LEU A 226 -12.55 4.56 12.84
CA LEU A 226 -11.98 4.32 14.17
C LEU A 226 -11.66 5.63 14.90
N GLN A 227 -11.16 6.64 14.18
CA GLN A 227 -10.93 7.99 14.71
C GLN A 227 -12.25 8.69 15.07
N SER A 228 -13.32 8.52 14.26
CA SER A 228 -14.67 9.02 14.58
C SER A 228 -15.21 8.40 15.87
N PHE A 229 -15.05 7.09 16.05
CA PHE A 229 -15.39 6.43 17.30
C PHE A 229 -14.65 7.05 18.50
N TYR A 230 -13.35 7.30 18.37
CA TYR A 230 -12.56 7.91 19.45
C TYR A 230 -13.06 9.29 19.83
N HIS A 231 -13.28 10.18 18.85
CA HIS A 231 -13.67 11.57 19.13
C HIS A 231 -15.12 11.73 19.56
N ASN A 232 -16.04 10.99 18.95
CA ASN A 232 -17.47 11.19 19.11
C ASN A 232 -18.21 10.07 19.83
N SER A 233 -17.51 9.02 20.28
CA SER A 233 -18.11 7.77 20.80
C SER A 233 -19.10 7.16 19.78
N ASP A 234 -18.78 7.29 18.49
CA ASP A 234 -19.63 6.82 17.39
C ASP A 234 -19.59 5.29 17.28
N SER A 235 -20.51 4.66 17.99
CA SER A 235 -20.62 3.19 18.01
C SER A 235 -20.93 2.59 16.64
N THR A 236 -21.60 3.33 15.75
CA THR A 236 -21.87 2.88 14.37
C THR A 236 -20.56 2.74 13.57
N SER A 237 -19.67 3.70 13.69
CA SER A 237 -18.34 3.63 13.09
C SER A 237 -17.55 2.42 13.63
N LEU A 238 -17.54 2.20 14.94
CA LEU A 238 -16.87 1.06 15.53
C LEU A 238 -17.47 -0.28 15.07
N ASP A 239 -18.79 -0.37 14.94
CA ASP A 239 -19.49 -1.58 14.48
C ASP A 239 -19.13 -1.90 13.01
N ILE A 240 -19.03 -0.90 12.14
CA ILE A 240 -18.61 -1.07 10.75
C ILE A 240 -17.16 -1.57 10.69
N VAL A 241 -16.25 -0.94 11.43
CA VAL A 241 -14.84 -1.36 11.52
C VAL A 241 -14.77 -2.81 12.03
N ALA A 242 -15.45 -3.12 13.14
CA ALA A 242 -15.41 -4.45 13.73
C ALA A 242 -16.00 -5.52 12.80
N THR A 243 -17.10 -5.22 12.11
CA THR A 243 -17.71 -6.13 11.12
C THR A 243 -16.74 -6.40 9.98
N THR A 244 -16.09 -5.35 9.43
CA THR A 244 -15.14 -5.45 8.33
C THR A 244 -13.91 -6.27 8.73
N LEU A 245 -13.27 -5.92 9.85
CA LEU A 245 -12.07 -6.62 10.33
C LEU A 245 -12.35 -8.09 10.67
N ASN A 246 -13.49 -8.38 11.29
CA ASN A 246 -13.87 -9.75 11.59
C ASN A 246 -14.17 -10.55 10.31
N ALA A 247 -14.83 -9.93 9.32
CA ALA A 247 -15.14 -10.60 8.07
C ALA A 247 -13.87 -10.94 7.28
N MET A 248 -12.95 -10.00 7.14
CA MET A 248 -11.65 -10.23 6.50
C MET A 248 -10.83 -11.30 7.25
N ALA A 249 -10.72 -11.21 8.58
CA ALA A 249 -9.95 -12.16 9.39
C ALA A 249 -10.54 -13.58 9.43
N ASN A 250 -11.78 -13.77 8.98
CA ASN A 250 -12.44 -15.07 8.89
C ASN A 250 -12.63 -15.54 7.44
N GLY A 251 -12.56 -14.63 6.47
CA GLY A 251 -12.73 -14.92 5.05
C GLY A 251 -11.52 -15.61 4.41
N GLY A 252 -11.67 -16.00 3.15
CA GLY A 252 -10.59 -16.56 2.35
C GLY A 252 -9.53 -15.55 1.93
N ILE A 253 -9.83 -14.24 2.02
CA ILE A 253 -8.85 -13.17 1.78
C ILE A 253 -7.66 -13.23 2.76
N TYR A 254 -7.84 -13.82 3.94
CA TYR A 254 -6.80 -14.05 4.93
C TYR A 254 -6.24 -15.46 4.82
N ASP A 255 -4.93 -15.60 4.70
CA ASP A 255 -4.28 -16.91 4.69
C ASP A 255 -4.25 -17.53 6.10
N HIS A 256 -5.15 -18.46 6.35
CA HIS A 256 -5.31 -19.10 7.65
C HIS A 256 -4.17 -20.04 8.05
N LEU A 257 -3.27 -20.39 7.14
CA LEU A 257 -2.10 -21.23 7.40
C LEU A 257 -0.84 -20.40 7.61
N GLY A 258 -0.50 -19.58 6.63
CA GLY A 258 0.75 -18.85 6.58
C GLY A 258 0.70 -17.40 7.06
N GLY A 259 -0.50 -16.86 7.25
CA GLY A 259 -0.70 -15.44 7.57
C GLY A 259 -0.65 -14.53 6.36
N GLY A 260 -0.95 -13.25 6.59
CA GLY A 260 -1.03 -12.24 5.55
C GLY A 260 -2.35 -12.25 4.77
N PHE A 261 -2.61 -11.14 4.09
CA PHE A 261 -3.82 -10.90 3.31
C PHE A 261 -3.53 -10.87 1.83
N ALA A 262 -4.42 -11.45 1.03
CA ALA A 262 -4.51 -11.19 -0.39
C ALA A 262 -5.04 -9.75 -0.61
N ARG A 263 -4.83 -9.23 -1.85
CA ARG A 263 -5.09 -7.83 -2.16
C ARG A 263 -6.56 -7.43 -2.08
N TYR A 264 -7.46 -8.23 -2.65
CA TYR A 264 -8.90 -8.00 -2.63
C TYR A 264 -9.68 -9.31 -2.77
N SER A 265 -10.99 -9.26 -2.49
CA SER A 265 -11.91 -10.37 -2.74
C SER A 265 -12.70 -10.08 -4.01
N THR A 266 -12.82 -11.08 -4.88
CA THR A 266 -13.61 -11.01 -6.12
C THR A 266 -15.11 -11.01 -5.85
N ASP A 267 -15.51 -11.52 -4.68
CA ASP A 267 -16.90 -11.60 -4.21
C ASP A 267 -17.22 -10.59 -3.08
N ALA A 268 -18.49 -10.55 -2.71
CA ALA A 268 -18.96 -9.65 -1.66
C ALA A 268 -18.81 -10.20 -0.23
N ASP A 269 -18.39 -11.46 -0.07
CA ASP A 269 -18.35 -12.16 1.22
C ASP A 269 -16.93 -12.36 1.78
N TRP A 270 -15.90 -11.82 1.12
CA TRP A 270 -14.47 -11.98 1.45
C TRP A 270 -13.98 -13.43 1.32
N HIS A 271 -14.67 -14.24 0.50
CA HIS A 271 -14.41 -15.68 0.38
C HIS A 271 -13.37 -16.01 -0.69
N VAL A 272 -13.56 -15.53 -1.92
CA VAL A 272 -12.68 -15.81 -3.06
C VAL A 272 -11.71 -14.64 -3.24
N PRO A 273 -10.44 -14.78 -2.80
CA PRO A 273 -9.46 -13.73 -3.00
C PRO A 273 -8.93 -13.73 -4.44
N HIS A 274 -8.47 -12.59 -4.89
CA HIS A 274 -7.42 -12.53 -5.90
C HIS A 274 -6.09 -12.78 -5.16
N PHE A 275 -5.40 -13.88 -5.46
CA PHE A 275 -4.43 -14.48 -4.54
C PHE A 275 -3.09 -13.73 -4.40
N GLU A 276 -2.84 -12.67 -5.16
CA GLU A 276 -1.66 -11.82 -4.99
C GLU A 276 -1.57 -11.24 -3.56
N LYS A 277 -0.37 -11.20 -2.99
CA LYS A 277 -0.12 -10.60 -1.68
C LYS A 277 0.83 -9.42 -1.81
N MET A 278 0.28 -8.22 -1.63
CA MET A 278 1.02 -6.98 -1.75
C MET A 278 1.57 -6.54 -0.38
N LEU A 279 2.80 -6.03 -0.36
CA LEU A 279 3.40 -5.50 0.86
C LEU A 279 2.59 -4.34 1.44
N TYR A 280 2.15 -3.39 0.60
CA TYR A 280 1.43 -2.20 1.04
C TYR A 280 0.07 -2.49 1.68
N ASP A 281 -0.65 -3.53 1.22
CA ASP A 281 -1.91 -3.96 1.83
C ASP A 281 -1.67 -4.53 3.22
N ASN A 282 -0.73 -5.46 3.33
CA ASN A 282 -0.37 -6.08 4.59
C ASN A 282 0.17 -5.06 5.60
N ALA A 283 0.99 -4.09 5.17
CA ALA A 283 1.50 -3.01 6.00
C ALA A 283 0.39 -2.17 6.64
N GLN A 284 -0.55 -1.71 5.81
CA GLN A 284 -1.68 -0.90 6.28
C GLN A 284 -2.64 -1.70 7.17
N LEU A 285 -2.86 -2.98 6.85
CA LEU A 285 -3.71 -3.86 7.65
C LEU A 285 -3.07 -4.18 9.00
N VAL A 286 -1.76 -4.38 9.09
CA VAL A 286 -1.04 -4.52 10.37
C VAL A 286 -1.25 -3.28 11.24
N SER A 287 -1.11 -2.06 10.69
CA SER A 287 -1.40 -0.81 11.40
C SER A 287 -2.85 -0.76 11.89
N LEU A 288 -3.81 -0.99 11.00
CA LEU A 288 -5.24 -0.92 11.31
C LEU A 288 -5.67 -1.94 12.39
N TYR A 289 -5.23 -3.20 12.27
CA TYR A 289 -5.53 -4.21 13.29
C TYR A 289 -4.87 -3.90 14.65
N SER A 290 -3.67 -3.30 14.65
CA SER A 290 -2.99 -2.83 15.86
C SER A 290 -3.76 -1.70 16.53
N HIS A 291 -4.23 -0.72 15.77
CA HIS A 291 -5.07 0.38 16.25
C HIS A 291 -6.43 -0.12 16.77
N ALA A 292 -7.08 -1.01 16.03
CA ALA A 292 -8.33 -1.62 16.44
C ALA A 292 -8.18 -2.48 17.72
N TYR A 293 -7.03 -3.16 17.88
CA TYR A 293 -6.71 -3.86 19.16
C TYR A 293 -6.58 -2.87 20.32
N LYS A 294 -5.84 -1.76 20.14
CA LYS A 294 -5.69 -0.72 21.18
C LYS A 294 -7.04 -0.11 21.57
N ALA A 295 -7.96 0.02 20.59
CA ALA A 295 -9.30 0.57 20.84
C ALA A 295 -10.29 -0.42 21.48
N THR A 296 -10.13 -1.74 21.26
CA THR A 296 -11.15 -2.74 21.63
C THR A 296 -10.68 -3.85 22.56
N GLY A 297 -9.39 -4.11 22.65
CA GLY A 297 -8.79 -5.24 23.38
C GLY A 297 -9.06 -6.62 22.77
N LYS A 298 -9.59 -6.71 21.54
CA LYS A 298 -9.97 -8.00 20.93
C LYS A 298 -8.75 -8.83 20.54
N LYS A 299 -8.55 -9.96 21.21
CA LYS A 299 -7.43 -10.90 20.98
C LYS A 299 -7.34 -11.46 19.55
N GLN A 300 -8.44 -11.50 18.81
CA GLN A 300 -8.41 -11.87 17.40
C GLN A 300 -7.55 -10.90 16.57
N TYR A 301 -7.59 -9.60 16.86
CA TYR A 301 -6.82 -8.60 16.14
C TYR A 301 -5.32 -8.74 16.43
N GLN A 302 -4.96 -8.99 17.69
CA GLN A 302 -3.57 -9.31 18.05
C GLN A 302 -3.04 -10.51 17.25
N ARG A 303 -3.79 -11.62 17.20
CA ARG A 303 -3.40 -12.82 16.44
C ARG A 303 -3.22 -12.55 14.95
N VAL A 304 -4.10 -11.74 14.34
CA VAL A 304 -3.98 -11.36 12.93
C VAL A 304 -2.68 -10.59 12.69
N VAL A 305 -2.34 -9.63 13.56
CA VAL A 305 -1.09 -8.87 13.47
C VAL A 305 0.12 -9.80 13.60
N GLU A 306 0.16 -10.64 14.64
CA GLU A 306 1.24 -11.59 14.87
C GLU A 306 1.49 -12.48 13.64
N GLN A 307 0.44 -13.11 13.12
CA GLN A 307 0.56 -14.02 11.97
C GLN A 307 0.89 -13.29 10.66
N SER A 308 0.40 -12.06 10.47
CA SER A 308 0.76 -11.25 9.29
C SER A 308 2.23 -10.82 9.34
N LEU A 309 2.74 -10.44 10.51
CA LEU A 309 4.15 -10.10 10.69
C LEU A 309 5.08 -11.33 10.58
N GLU A 310 4.64 -12.51 11.06
CA GLU A 310 5.32 -13.77 10.82
C GLU A 310 5.42 -14.10 9.30
N PHE A 311 4.34 -13.84 8.55
CA PHE A 311 4.33 -13.97 7.09
C PHE A 311 5.34 -13.03 6.45
N ILE A 312 5.31 -11.74 6.78
CA ILE A 312 6.25 -10.74 6.23
C ILE A 312 7.70 -11.14 6.53
N GLN A 313 7.98 -11.57 7.75
CA GLN A 313 9.34 -11.98 8.14
C GLN A 313 9.82 -13.22 7.40
N ARG A 314 8.94 -14.20 7.18
CA ARG A 314 9.28 -15.48 6.55
C ARG A 314 9.38 -15.40 5.03
N GLU A 315 8.48 -14.64 4.38
CA GLU A 315 8.28 -14.69 2.94
C GLU A 315 8.77 -13.43 2.20
N MET A 316 8.71 -12.26 2.85
CA MET A 316 8.87 -10.97 2.19
C MET A 316 9.99 -10.11 2.78
N THR A 317 10.86 -10.66 3.62
CA THR A 317 11.98 -9.90 4.20
C THR A 317 13.29 -10.25 3.52
N SER A 318 14.00 -9.25 3.03
CA SER A 318 15.32 -9.41 2.43
C SER A 318 16.40 -9.66 3.48
N PRO A 319 17.54 -10.25 3.12
CA PRO A 319 18.69 -10.43 4.04
C PRO A 319 19.18 -9.10 4.62
N GLU A 320 19.10 -8.01 3.85
CA GLU A 320 19.49 -6.66 4.26
C GLU A 320 18.51 -6.06 5.29
N GLY A 321 17.26 -6.55 5.30
CA GLY A 321 16.22 -6.18 6.26
C GLY A 321 15.17 -5.22 5.74
N GLY A 322 15.16 -4.98 4.44
CA GLY A 322 14.03 -4.38 3.76
C GLY A 322 12.97 -5.43 3.41
N PHE A 323 11.90 -5.01 2.78
CA PHE A 323 10.78 -5.87 2.46
C PHE A 323 10.54 -5.88 0.94
N TYR A 324 10.37 -7.08 0.39
CA TYR A 324 10.01 -7.33 -1.00
C TYR A 324 8.60 -6.82 -1.32
N SER A 325 8.32 -6.58 -2.60
CA SER A 325 7.10 -5.88 -3.02
C SER A 325 5.85 -6.77 -3.01
N SER A 326 5.92 -7.98 -3.56
CA SER A 326 4.73 -8.83 -3.68
C SER A 326 5.04 -10.31 -3.87
N LEU A 327 4.03 -11.14 -3.62
CA LEU A 327 3.92 -12.51 -4.11
C LEU A 327 2.84 -12.57 -5.17
N ASP A 328 3.12 -13.29 -6.26
CA ASP A 328 2.23 -13.48 -7.39
C ASP A 328 0.91 -14.16 -6.97
N ALA A 329 -0.16 -13.91 -7.74
CA ALA A 329 -1.40 -14.65 -7.63
C ALA A 329 -1.24 -16.09 -8.15
N ASP A 330 -0.37 -16.27 -9.16
CA ASP A 330 -0.23 -17.52 -9.90
C ASP A 330 0.92 -18.37 -9.36
N SER A 331 0.73 -19.67 -9.44
CA SER A 331 1.75 -20.69 -9.22
C SER A 331 1.52 -21.80 -10.25
N GLU A 332 2.58 -22.23 -10.95
CA GLU A 332 2.48 -23.23 -12.03
C GLU A 332 1.52 -22.82 -13.17
N GLY A 333 1.32 -21.51 -13.38
CA GLY A 333 0.44 -20.97 -14.42
C GLY A 333 -1.06 -20.95 -14.06
N GLU A 334 -1.42 -21.25 -12.80
CA GLU A 334 -2.79 -21.24 -12.32
C GLU A 334 -2.95 -20.34 -11.08
N GLU A 335 -4.00 -19.51 -11.09
CA GLU A 335 -4.30 -18.61 -9.96
C GLU A 335 -4.66 -19.40 -8.69
N GLY A 336 -4.00 -19.10 -7.59
CA GLY A 336 -4.30 -19.63 -6.27
C GLY A 336 -3.84 -21.07 -6.02
N GLN A 337 -3.26 -21.77 -6.99
CA GLN A 337 -2.84 -23.19 -6.89
C GLN A 337 -2.04 -23.48 -5.61
N PHE A 338 -1.15 -22.58 -5.23
CA PHE A 338 -0.35 -22.69 -3.99
C PHE A 338 -1.18 -22.74 -2.72
N TYR A 339 -2.34 -22.06 -2.69
CA TYR A 339 -3.17 -21.84 -1.47
C TYR A 339 -4.35 -22.80 -1.36
N LEU A 340 -4.70 -23.50 -2.44
CA LEU A 340 -5.89 -24.33 -2.53
C LEU A 340 -5.67 -25.74 -1.98
N TRP A 341 -6.78 -26.38 -1.52
CA TRP A 341 -6.74 -27.69 -0.88
C TRP A 341 -7.87 -28.60 -1.37
N HIS A 342 -7.53 -29.87 -1.67
CA HIS A 342 -8.54 -30.90 -1.84
C HIS A 342 -8.89 -31.53 -0.49
N SER A 343 -10.17 -31.87 -0.28
CA SER A 343 -10.64 -32.47 0.98
C SER A 343 -9.89 -33.76 1.34
N THR A 344 -9.59 -34.60 0.34
CA THR A 344 -8.83 -35.85 0.51
C THR A 344 -7.35 -35.61 0.87
N GLU A 345 -6.76 -34.54 0.37
CA GLU A 345 -5.41 -34.13 0.72
C GLU A 345 -5.34 -33.72 2.19
N VAL A 346 -6.31 -32.92 2.68
CA VAL A 346 -6.42 -32.54 4.08
C VAL A 346 -6.53 -33.77 4.99
N ASP A 347 -7.34 -34.77 4.61
CA ASP A 347 -7.46 -36.02 5.34
C ASP A 347 -6.11 -36.76 5.44
N SER A 348 -5.40 -36.87 4.32
CA SER A 348 -4.10 -37.55 4.25
C SER A 348 -3.03 -36.87 5.11
N LEU A 349 -2.94 -35.53 5.04
CA LEU A 349 -1.91 -34.74 5.72
C LEU A 349 -2.11 -34.67 7.26
N ILE A 350 -3.36 -34.67 7.72
CA ILE A 350 -3.68 -34.67 9.15
C ILE A 350 -3.58 -36.07 9.73
N GLY A 351 -3.99 -37.11 8.97
CA GLY A 351 -3.82 -38.53 9.30
C GLY A 351 -4.76 -39.06 10.42
N ASP A 352 -5.26 -38.22 11.30
CA ASP A 352 -6.26 -38.55 12.31
C ASP A 352 -7.66 -38.16 11.81
N GLU A 353 -8.54 -39.13 11.62
CA GLU A 353 -9.88 -38.93 11.03
C GLU A 353 -10.72 -37.91 11.81
N ARG A 354 -10.70 -37.98 13.15
CA ARG A 354 -11.44 -37.03 14.00
C ARG A 354 -10.87 -35.62 13.89
N GLN A 355 -9.55 -35.49 13.92
CA GLN A 355 -8.89 -34.19 13.81
C GLN A 355 -9.12 -33.58 12.41
N ALA A 356 -9.03 -34.37 11.33
CA ALA A 356 -9.33 -33.93 9.98
C ALA A 356 -10.78 -33.46 9.83
N ALA A 357 -11.76 -34.22 10.39
CA ALA A 357 -13.16 -33.83 10.40
C ALA A 357 -13.40 -32.49 11.13
N VAL A 358 -12.76 -32.27 12.29
CA VAL A 358 -12.82 -31.01 13.04
C VAL A 358 -12.20 -29.87 12.25
N PHE A 359 -11.01 -30.09 11.67
CA PHE A 359 -10.30 -29.09 10.86
C PHE A 359 -11.14 -28.67 9.63
N LYS A 360 -11.67 -29.63 8.88
CA LYS A 360 -12.53 -29.37 7.72
C LYS A 360 -13.81 -28.62 8.12
N ALA A 361 -14.47 -29.03 9.21
CA ALA A 361 -15.64 -28.33 9.70
C ALA A 361 -15.33 -26.88 10.12
N TYR A 362 -14.15 -26.62 10.69
CA TYR A 362 -13.74 -25.28 11.14
C TYR A 362 -13.35 -24.36 9.98
N TYR A 363 -12.66 -24.91 8.97
CA TYR A 363 -12.15 -24.14 7.84
C TYR A 363 -12.99 -24.24 6.56
N GLY A 364 -14.21 -24.77 6.65
CA GLY A 364 -15.14 -24.81 5.52
C GLY A 364 -14.68 -25.70 4.36
N VAL A 365 -13.91 -26.76 4.66
CA VAL A 365 -13.43 -27.68 3.62
C VAL A 365 -14.54 -28.67 3.29
N GLU A 366 -14.98 -28.65 2.04
CA GLU A 366 -16.05 -29.47 1.50
C GLU A 366 -15.51 -30.57 0.57
N PRO A 367 -16.14 -31.77 0.53
CA PRO A 367 -15.68 -32.87 -0.31
C PRO A 367 -15.64 -32.53 -1.81
N GLN A 368 -16.60 -31.74 -2.28
CA GLN A 368 -16.72 -31.29 -3.68
C GLN A 368 -15.94 -29.98 -3.96
N GLY A 369 -15.34 -29.40 -2.96
CA GLY A 369 -14.76 -28.06 -3.03
C GLY A 369 -15.77 -26.94 -2.76
N ASN A 370 -15.31 -25.84 -2.24
CA ASN A 370 -16.07 -24.60 -2.07
C ASN A 370 -15.74 -23.55 -3.14
N TRP A 371 -14.76 -23.83 -4.00
CA TRP A 371 -14.35 -23.04 -5.17
C TRP A 371 -13.65 -23.93 -6.20
N GLU A 372 -14.16 -23.99 -7.45
CA GLU A 372 -13.58 -24.70 -8.62
C GLU A 372 -13.04 -26.12 -8.32
N ALA A 373 -13.85 -26.94 -7.63
CA ALA A 373 -13.51 -28.29 -7.17
C ALA A 373 -12.39 -28.37 -6.11
N SER A 374 -11.85 -27.23 -5.65
CA SER A 374 -10.89 -27.10 -4.58
C SER A 374 -11.48 -26.31 -3.40
N ASN A 375 -10.72 -26.16 -2.34
CA ASN A 375 -11.18 -25.42 -1.17
C ASN A 375 -10.24 -24.26 -0.83
N ILE A 376 -10.85 -23.08 -0.71
CA ILE A 376 -10.28 -21.92 -0.03
C ILE A 376 -10.60 -22.06 1.45
N LEU A 377 -9.58 -21.99 2.30
CA LEU A 377 -9.78 -22.05 3.75
C LEU A 377 -10.41 -20.75 4.24
N HIS A 378 -11.53 -20.87 4.96
CA HIS A 378 -12.18 -19.74 5.63
C HIS A 378 -12.78 -20.20 6.95
N ARG A 379 -12.90 -19.33 7.92
CA ARG A 379 -13.40 -19.72 9.25
C ARG A 379 -14.92 -19.70 9.29
N GLN A 380 -15.50 -20.78 9.78
CA GLN A 380 -16.94 -20.86 10.04
C GLN A 380 -17.35 -19.86 11.14
N LYS A 381 -18.50 -19.23 10.97
CA LYS A 381 -19.00 -18.19 11.89
C LYS A 381 -19.40 -18.75 13.25
N ASN A 382 -19.90 -19.99 13.31
CA ASN A 382 -20.41 -20.60 14.53
C ASN A 382 -19.48 -21.66 15.12
N ILE A 383 -18.49 -21.21 15.88
CA ILE A 383 -17.55 -22.11 16.57
C ILE A 383 -18.25 -22.96 17.61
N GLN A 384 -19.34 -22.48 18.24
CA GLN A 384 -20.08 -23.21 19.27
C GLN A 384 -20.68 -24.50 18.71
N GLU A 385 -21.23 -24.50 17.49
CA GLU A 385 -21.74 -25.71 16.86
C GLU A 385 -20.65 -26.78 16.68
N ILE A 386 -19.42 -26.36 16.36
CA ILE A 386 -18.28 -27.28 16.23
C ILE A 386 -17.92 -27.88 17.60
N LEU A 387 -17.85 -27.06 18.65
CA LEU A 387 -17.56 -27.53 19.99
C LEU A 387 -18.61 -28.56 20.47
N GLU A 388 -19.89 -28.29 20.25
CA GLU A 388 -21.00 -29.18 20.62
C GLU A 388 -21.01 -30.46 19.75
N LYS A 389 -20.91 -30.35 18.43
CA LYS A 389 -20.92 -31.48 17.52
C LYS A 389 -19.82 -32.50 17.81
N TYR A 390 -18.61 -31.99 18.06
CA TYR A 390 -17.44 -32.85 18.29
C TYR A 390 -17.13 -33.08 19.79
N LYS A 391 -17.94 -32.50 20.71
CA LYS A 391 -17.78 -32.59 22.16
C LYS A 391 -16.36 -32.17 22.58
N LEU A 392 -15.93 -30.97 22.19
CA LEU A 392 -14.60 -30.41 22.45
C LEU A 392 -14.69 -29.23 23.41
N THR A 393 -13.66 -29.07 24.22
CA THR A 393 -13.38 -27.80 24.87
C THR A 393 -12.69 -26.82 23.91
N PRO A 394 -12.74 -25.50 24.15
CA PRO A 394 -12.01 -24.53 23.33
C PRO A 394 -10.50 -24.81 23.22
N ASP A 395 -9.88 -25.31 24.30
CA ASP A 395 -8.43 -25.62 24.31
C ASP A 395 -8.11 -26.87 23.48
N GLU A 396 -8.98 -27.89 23.49
CA GLU A 396 -8.84 -29.07 22.63
C GLU A 396 -8.99 -28.69 21.17
N LEU A 397 -10.00 -27.87 20.82
CA LEU A 397 -10.18 -27.36 19.48
C LEU A 397 -8.92 -26.59 19.01
N ASN A 398 -8.44 -25.66 19.81
CA ASN A 398 -7.24 -24.88 19.46
C ASN A 398 -6.02 -25.77 19.20
N ARG A 399 -5.76 -26.80 20.05
CA ARG A 399 -4.66 -27.73 19.85
C ARG A 399 -4.79 -28.54 18.56
N MET A 400 -6.01 -29.03 18.27
CA MET A 400 -6.28 -29.79 17.03
C MET A 400 -6.08 -28.92 15.80
N LEU A 401 -6.59 -27.69 15.80
CA LEU A 401 -6.41 -26.74 14.71
C LEU A 401 -4.96 -26.33 14.52
N GLN A 402 -4.22 -26.09 15.59
CA GLN A 402 -2.80 -25.73 15.50
C GLN A 402 -1.98 -26.86 14.85
N LYS A 403 -2.17 -28.10 15.28
CA LYS A 403 -1.50 -29.26 14.69
C LYS A 403 -1.87 -29.43 13.22
N GLY A 404 -3.16 -29.31 12.85
CA GLY A 404 -3.60 -29.36 11.45
C GLY A 404 -2.99 -28.27 10.59
N ARG A 405 -2.97 -27.01 11.08
CA ARG A 405 -2.32 -25.91 10.38
C ARG A 405 -0.83 -26.15 10.14
N GLN A 406 -0.12 -26.68 11.13
CA GLN A 406 1.30 -27.01 10.99
C GLN A 406 1.54 -28.07 9.91
N SER A 407 0.73 -29.17 9.90
CA SER A 407 0.85 -30.21 8.88
C SER A 407 0.60 -29.67 7.47
N LEU A 408 -0.45 -28.86 7.28
CA LEU A 408 -0.76 -28.30 5.97
C LEU A 408 0.28 -27.23 5.55
N LEU A 409 0.73 -26.39 6.46
CA LEU A 409 1.75 -25.38 6.15
C LEU A 409 3.08 -26.03 5.74
N GLN A 410 3.46 -27.10 6.41
CA GLN A 410 4.63 -27.91 6.05
C GLN A 410 4.50 -28.47 4.64
N ALA A 411 3.37 -29.13 4.33
CA ALA A 411 3.12 -29.68 2.99
C ALA A 411 3.11 -28.59 1.91
N ARG A 412 2.49 -27.43 2.21
CA ARG A 412 2.46 -26.29 1.30
C ARG A 412 3.87 -25.73 1.02
N SER A 413 4.78 -25.79 1.99
CA SER A 413 6.16 -25.31 1.80
C SER A 413 6.96 -26.11 0.76
N GLU A 414 6.50 -27.30 0.41
CA GLU A 414 7.09 -28.18 -0.61
C GLU A 414 6.48 -27.98 -2.01
N ARG A 415 5.37 -27.23 -2.11
CA ARG A 415 4.76 -26.88 -3.40
C ARG A 415 5.60 -25.84 -4.13
N PRO A 416 5.53 -25.81 -5.49
CA PRO A 416 6.05 -24.67 -6.27
C PRO A 416 5.49 -23.35 -5.75
N ARG A 417 6.40 -22.42 -5.48
CA ARG A 417 6.01 -21.15 -4.86
C ARG A 417 5.52 -20.15 -5.89
N PRO A 418 4.59 -19.26 -5.52
CA PRO A 418 4.28 -18.08 -6.32
C PRO A 418 5.54 -17.25 -6.60
N GLY A 419 5.56 -16.58 -7.73
CA GLY A 419 6.63 -15.64 -8.08
C GLY A 419 6.82 -14.60 -6.98
N LEU A 420 8.07 -14.31 -6.65
CA LEU A 420 8.44 -13.25 -5.71
C LEU A 420 8.92 -12.04 -6.48
N ASP A 421 8.24 -10.92 -6.30
CA ASP A 421 8.76 -9.63 -6.74
C ASP A 421 9.70 -9.09 -5.66
N ASP A 422 10.99 -9.31 -5.86
CA ASP A 422 12.04 -9.06 -4.87
C ASP A 422 12.60 -7.63 -4.90
N LYS A 423 12.04 -6.73 -5.71
CA LYS A 423 12.37 -5.31 -5.62
C LYS A 423 11.84 -4.71 -4.31
N GLN A 424 12.52 -3.73 -3.77
CA GLN A 424 12.19 -3.05 -2.53
C GLN A 424 11.84 -1.59 -2.84
N LEU A 425 10.56 -1.23 -2.73
CA LEU A 425 10.08 0.12 -2.98
C LEU A 425 10.10 0.96 -1.71
N SER A 426 10.62 2.18 -1.76
CA SER A 426 10.73 3.09 -0.61
C SER A 426 9.39 3.33 0.07
N SER A 427 8.35 3.66 -0.69
CA SER A 427 7.01 3.93 -0.16
C SER A 427 6.40 2.72 0.55
N TRP A 428 6.52 1.52 -0.01
CA TRP A 428 5.93 0.32 0.58
C TRP A 428 6.71 -0.17 1.79
N ASN A 429 8.05 -0.06 1.75
CA ASN A 429 8.89 -0.30 2.92
C ASN A 429 8.57 0.68 4.06
N ALA A 430 8.36 1.95 3.74
CA ALA A 430 7.97 2.96 4.72
C ALA A 430 6.62 2.65 5.38
N LEU A 431 5.62 2.20 4.61
CA LEU A 431 4.36 1.73 5.17
C LEU A 431 4.54 0.53 6.09
N MET A 432 5.41 -0.43 5.73
CA MET A 432 5.66 -1.60 6.57
C MET A 432 6.44 -1.25 7.84
N ILE A 433 7.37 -0.29 7.78
CA ILE A 433 8.02 0.28 8.98
C ILE A 433 6.98 0.86 9.93
N SER A 434 6.02 1.65 9.41
CA SER A 434 4.89 2.17 10.21
C SER A 434 4.06 1.04 10.81
N GLY A 435 3.75 -0.02 10.03
CA GLY A 435 3.04 -1.20 10.52
C GLY A 435 3.74 -1.90 11.69
N TYR A 436 5.05 -2.13 11.58
CA TYR A 436 5.86 -2.69 12.67
C TYR A 436 5.93 -1.75 13.89
N ALA A 437 6.01 -0.43 13.67
CA ALA A 437 6.02 0.56 14.76
C ALA A 437 4.67 0.56 15.50
N ASP A 438 3.54 0.51 14.80
CA ASP A 438 2.20 0.45 15.37
C ASP A 438 1.97 -0.87 16.14
N ALA A 439 2.46 -1.99 15.61
CA ALA A 439 2.43 -3.28 16.28
C ALA A 439 3.31 -3.26 17.56
N TYR A 440 4.50 -2.67 17.50
CA TYR A 440 5.34 -2.50 18.70
C TYR A 440 4.66 -1.65 19.76
N GLN A 441 4.01 -0.56 19.39
CA GLN A 441 3.22 0.27 20.31
C GLN A 441 2.08 -0.51 20.96
N ALA A 442 1.41 -1.39 20.20
CA ALA A 442 0.28 -2.17 20.70
C ALA A 442 0.69 -3.34 21.61
N PHE A 443 1.82 -4.00 21.33
CA PHE A 443 2.18 -5.28 21.94
C PHE A 443 3.50 -5.28 22.71
N SER A 444 4.33 -4.23 22.58
CA SER A 444 5.66 -4.11 23.19
C SER A 444 6.62 -5.26 22.83
N GLU A 445 6.41 -5.95 21.69
CA GLU A 445 7.26 -7.05 21.25
C GLU A 445 8.59 -6.51 20.67
N PRO A 446 9.76 -6.80 21.27
CA PRO A 446 11.03 -6.20 20.85
C PRO A 446 11.44 -6.52 19.41
N SER A 447 11.05 -7.68 18.89
CA SER A 447 11.34 -8.10 17.52
C SER A 447 10.70 -7.15 16.49
N TYR A 448 9.51 -6.62 16.77
CA TYR A 448 8.83 -5.66 15.89
C TYR A 448 9.60 -4.33 15.80
N LYS A 449 10.06 -3.82 16.95
CA LYS A 449 10.92 -2.62 16.97
C LYS A 449 12.22 -2.85 16.21
N ALA A 450 12.86 -4.01 16.39
CA ALA A 450 14.10 -4.35 15.71
C ALA A 450 13.93 -4.41 14.19
N ALA A 451 12.84 -5.02 13.70
CA ALA A 451 12.51 -5.09 12.27
C ALA A 451 12.26 -3.67 11.69
N ALA A 452 11.46 -2.85 12.37
CA ALA A 452 11.21 -1.47 11.95
C ALA A 452 12.50 -0.66 11.83
N LEU A 453 13.38 -0.75 12.83
CA LEU A 453 14.65 -0.03 12.83
C LEU A 453 15.60 -0.53 11.73
N LYS A 454 15.67 -1.85 11.50
CA LYS A 454 16.53 -2.43 10.46
C LYS A 454 16.10 -1.93 9.07
N ALA A 455 14.81 -1.94 8.77
CA ALA A 455 14.28 -1.43 7.52
C ALA A 455 14.43 0.11 7.40
N GLY A 456 14.23 0.85 8.50
CA GLY A 456 14.47 2.29 8.53
C GLY A 456 15.93 2.66 8.26
N HIS A 457 16.88 1.89 8.79
CA HIS A 457 18.31 2.06 8.48
C HIS A 457 18.60 1.76 7.00
N LEU A 458 18.00 0.72 6.41
CA LEU A 458 18.16 0.43 4.99
C LEU A 458 17.68 1.62 4.12
N LEU A 459 16.48 2.15 4.38
CA LEU A 459 16.01 3.33 3.66
C LEU A 459 16.99 4.49 3.75
N ARG A 460 17.52 4.73 4.95
CA ARG A 460 18.46 5.83 5.20
C ARG A 460 19.81 5.63 4.52
N THR A 461 20.38 4.41 4.52
CA THR A 461 21.75 4.17 4.05
C THR A 461 21.82 3.84 2.57
N GLU A 462 20.82 3.15 2.03
CA GLU A 462 20.85 2.65 0.64
C GLU A 462 20.00 3.49 -0.32
N LEU A 463 18.83 3.98 0.14
CA LEU A 463 17.90 4.69 -0.74
C LEU A 463 17.94 6.21 -0.61
N MET A 464 18.40 6.76 0.53
CA MET A 464 18.67 8.20 0.61
C MET A 464 20.07 8.50 0.06
N GLN A 465 20.14 9.50 -0.81
CA GLN A 465 21.37 9.95 -1.45
C GLN A 465 21.57 11.44 -1.21
N ARG A 466 22.82 11.89 -1.19
CA ARG A 466 23.13 13.32 -1.18
C ARG A 466 23.24 13.85 -2.59
N THR A 467 22.56 14.96 -2.88
CA THR A 467 22.73 15.71 -4.12
C THR A 467 24.03 16.53 -4.10
N ALA A 468 24.41 17.09 -5.24
CA ALA A 468 25.58 17.98 -5.31
C ALA A 468 25.46 19.21 -4.41
N ASP A 469 24.24 19.67 -4.12
CA ASP A 469 23.93 20.78 -3.23
C ASP A 469 23.66 20.34 -1.78
N ASP A 470 24.11 19.13 -1.43
CA ASP A 470 23.99 18.52 -0.09
C ASP A 470 22.54 18.33 0.41
N GLN A 471 21.56 18.31 -0.48
CA GLN A 471 20.18 17.96 -0.13
C GLN A 471 19.98 16.44 -0.04
N SER A 472 18.97 15.98 0.70
CA SER A 472 18.63 14.57 0.85
C SER A 472 17.60 14.13 -0.18
N LYS A 473 18.06 13.44 -1.22
CA LYS A 473 17.23 12.83 -2.26
C LYS A 473 16.90 11.40 -1.92
N LEU A 474 15.67 10.96 -2.17
CA LEU A 474 15.22 9.57 -1.99
C LEU A 474 15.09 8.88 -3.34
N MET A 475 15.60 7.65 -3.44
CA MET A 475 15.39 6.77 -4.59
C MET A 475 14.15 5.90 -4.35
N ARG A 476 13.49 5.49 -5.44
CA ARG A 476 12.27 4.69 -5.36
C ARG A 476 12.52 3.21 -5.11
N SER A 477 13.36 2.61 -5.93
CA SER A 477 13.59 1.15 -5.97
C SER A 477 14.98 0.80 -5.50
N TYR A 478 15.09 -0.35 -4.80
CA TYR A 478 16.35 -0.96 -4.42
C TYR A 478 16.30 -2.45 -4.75
N LYS A 479 17.33 -2.94 -5.45
CA LYS A 479 17.51 -4.35 -5.77
C LYS A 479 18.99 -4.61 -6.03
N ASP A 480 19.49 -5.79 -5.63
CA ASP A 480 20.85 -6.26 -5.88
C ASP A 480 21.94 -5.23 -5.50
N GLY A 481 21.76 -4.56 -4.36
CA GLY A 481 22.72 -3.58 -3.85
C GLY A 481 22.69 -2.22 -4.57
N LYS A 482 21.70 -1.95 -5.39
CA LYS A 482 21.57 -0.69 -6.15
C LYS A 482 20.23 -0.01 -5.89
N ALA A 483 20.29 1.29 -5.60
CA ALA A 483 19.11 2.15 -5.61
C ALA A 483 19.01 2.83 -6.99
N TYR A 484 17.82 2.80 -7.56
CA TYR A 484 17.55 3.34 -8.89
C TYR A 484 16.15 3.94 -8.97
N ILE A 485 15.88 4.74 -9.99
CA ILE A 485 14.69 5.59 -10.18
C ILE A 485 14.56 6.63 -9.06
N ASN A 486 14.31 7.88 -9.44
CA ASN A 486 14.01 8.94 -8.47
C ASN A 486 12.72 8.66 -7.74
N GLY A 487 12.70 8.95 -6.44
CA GLY A 487 11.48 8.81 -5.63
C GLY A 487 10.40 9.78 -6.08
N PHE A 488 9.15 9.32 -6.05
CA PHE A 488 7.96 10.13 -6.28
C PHE A 488 7.41 10.67 -4.95
N LEU A 489 6.42 11.54 -5.01
CA LEU A 489 5.84 12.16 -3.81
C LEU A 489 5.43 11.14 -2.73
N ASP A 490 4.88 9.99 -3.13
CA ASP A 490 4.47 8.92 -2.21
C ASP A 490 5.67 8.35 -1.44
N ASP A 491 6.82 8.20 -2.11
CA ASP A 491 8.04 7.70 -1.48
C ASP A 491 8.52 8.64 -0.37
N TYR A 492 8.50 9.96 -0.63
CA TYR A 492 8.83 10.96 0.38
C TYR A 492 7.81 11.03 1.51
N ALA A 493 6.52 11.11 1.17
CA ALA A 493 5.46 11.30 2.17
C ALA A 493 5.39 10.14 3.16
N PHE A 494 5.50 8.90 2.66
CA PHE A 494 5.46 7.71 3.53
C PHE A 494 6.78 7.51 4.28
N THR A 495 7.93 7.82 3.68
CA THR A 495 9.23 7.71 4.39
C THR A 495 9.34 8.74 5.50
N ILE A 496 8.90 9.99 5.28
CA ILE A 496 8.83 11.00 6.35
C ILE A 496 7.96 10.49 7.49
N ARG A 497 6.74 9.97 7.18
CA ARG A 497 5.85 9.37 8.18
C ARG A 497 6.54 8.24 8.95
N ALA A 498 7.19 7.31 8.25
CA ALA A 498 7.87 6.18 8.87
C ALA A 498 8.99 6.63 9.82
N PHE A 499 9.77 7.64 9.46
CA PHE A 499 10.82 8.20 10.33
C PHE A 499 10.23 8.89 11.57
N LEU A 500 9.10 9.59 11.42
CA LEU A 500 8.37 10.13 12.57
C LEU A 500 7.80 9.02 13.48
N ASP A 501 7.40 7.88 12.92
CA ASP A 501 6.95 6.71 13.69
C ASP A 501 8.13 6.02 14.40
N LEU A 502 9.29 5.93 13.76
CA LEU A 502 10.54 5.45 14.38
C LEU A 502 10.97 6.37 15.53
N TYR A 503 10.88 7.69 15.36
CA TYR A 503 11.09 8.64 16.47
C TYR A 503 10.13 8.34 17.63
N ALA A 504 8.84 8.17 17.36
CA ALA A 504 7.83 7.96 18.40
C ALA A 504 8.07 6.67 19.22
N ILE A 505 8.70 5.63 18.64
CA ILE A 505 9.03 4.38 19.34
C ILE A 505 10.44 4.33 19.94
N THR A 506 11.30 5.33 19.64
CA THR A 506 12.68 5.36 20.13
C THR A 506 13.00 6.59 20.96
N PHE A 507 12.45 7.74 20.63
CA PHE A 507 12.83 9.09 21.03
C PHE A 507 14.25 9.47 20.56
N ASP A 508 14.74 8.84 19.49
CA ASP A 508 15.99 9.18 18.86
C ASP A 508 15.78 10.31 17.84
N GLU A 509 16.30 11.49 18.16
CA GLU A 509 16.11 12.72 17.38
C GLU A 509 16.73 12.63 15.97
N GLU A 510 17.64 11.68 15.71
CA GLU A 510 18.20 11.46 14.36
C GLU A 510 17.10 11.20 13.33
N TRP A 511 16.03 10.47 13.70
CA TRP A 511 14.89 10.21 12.81
C TRP A 511 14.12 11.49 12.46
N LEU A 512 14.04 12.45 13.37
CA LEU A 512 13.43 13.76 13.08
C LEU A 512 14.28 14.57 12.09
N GLU A 513 15.60 14.52 12.24
CA GLU A 513 16.53 15.20 11.32
C GLU A 513 16.40 14.62 9.89
N GLN A 514 16.33 13.29 9.77
CA GLN A 514 16.14 12.65 8.46
C GLN A 514 14.76 12.98 7.86
N ALA A 515 13.70 12.96 8.66
CA ALA A 515 12.35 13.33 8.23
C ALA A 515 12.30 14.79 7.74
N LYS A 516 12.97 15.70 8.47
CA LYS A 516 13.10 17.12 8.10
C LYS A 516 13.82 17.28 6.76
N ALA A 517 14.97 16.61 6.59
CA ALA A 517 15.77 16.71 5.38
C ALA A 517 14.98 16.24 4.12
N LEU A 518 14.20 15.16 4.23
CA LEU A 518 13.31 14.72 3.16
C LEU A 518 12.16 15.69 2.91
N ALA A 519 11.59 16.28 3.97
CA ALA A 519 10.50 17.25 3.82
C ALA A 519 10.98 18.53 3.11
N GLU A 520 12.17 19.03 3.45
CA GLU A 520 12.78 20.19 2.79
C GLU A 520 13.01 19.94 1.30
N TYR A 521 13.58 18.78 0.94
CA TYR A 521 13.74 18.39 -0.46
C TYR A 521 12.40 18.27 -1.17
N ALA A 522 11.41 17.65 -0.54
CA ALA A 522 10.08 17.51 -1.15
C ALA A 522 9.41 18.88 -1.36
N ILE A 523 9.53 19.81 -0.44
CA ILE A 523 8.99 21.16 -0.59
C ILE A 523 9.65 21.89 -1.78
N ASP A 524 10.96 21.75 -1.93
CA ASP A 524 11.73 22.38 -3.01
C ASP A 524 11.40 21.78 -4.38
N GLN A 525 11.42 20.46 -4.49
CA GLN A 525 11.36 19.77 -5.79
C GLN A 525 9.93 19.41 -6.27
N PHE A 526 9.00 19.23 -5.36
CA PHE A 526 7.63 18.82 -5.68
C PHE A 526 6.58 19.91 -5.45
N GLY A 527 6.93 20.99 -4.74
CA GLY A 527 6.00 22.07 -4.43
C GLY A 527 5.39 22.71 -5.68
N ALA A 528 4.06 22.87 -5.72
CA ALA A 528 3.39 23.55 -6.81
C ALA A 528 3.42 25.08 -6.59
N GLU A 529 3.69 25.86 -7.66
CA GLU A 529 3.86 27.32 -7.57
C GLU A 529 2.56 28.06 -7.20
N LYS A 530 1.42 27.55 -7.71
CA LYS A 530 0.10 28.21 -7.58
C LYS A 530 -0.84 27.51 -6.61
N SER A 531 -0.36 26.45 -5.93
CA SER A 531 -1.15 25.63 -5.02
C SER A 531 -0.29 25.25 -3.81
N PRO A 532 -0.86 25.08 -2.60
CA PRO A 532 -0.12 24.52 -1.49
C PRO A 532 0.20 23.03 -1.66
N MET A 533 -0.35 22.38 -2.67
CA MET A 533 -0.14 20.96 -2.98
C MET A 533 1.25 20.69 -3.57
N PHE A 534 1.50 19.41 -3.81
CA PHE A 534 2.74 18.90 -4.39
C PHE A 534 2.43 18.15 -5.69
N TYR A 535 3.27 18.34 -6.69
CA TYR A 535 3.30 17.49 -7.86
C TYR A 535 3.71 16.06 -7.49
N TYR A 536 3.33 15.09 -8.32
CA TYR A 536 3.71 13.69 -8.11
C TYR A 536 5.18 13.41 -8.45
N THR A 537 5.74 14.13 -9.44
CA THR A 537 7.14 14.01 -9.91
C THR A 537 7.97 15.21 -9.47
N ALA A 538 9.29 15.03 -9.28
CA ALA A 538 10.20 16.11 -8.94
C ALA A 538 10.40 17.07 -10.13
N ALA A 539 10.80 18.32 -9.86
CA ALA A 539 11.12 19.30 -10.88
C ALA A 539 12.37 18.91 -11.70
N SER A 540 13.25 18.11 -11.10
CA SER A 540 14.46 17.58 -11.74
C SER A 540 14.24 16.37 -12.65
N ASP A 541 13.04 15.77 -12.65
CA ASP A 541 12.73 14.62 -13.49
C ASP A 541 12.42 15.03 -14.92
N ASP A 542 12.63 14.10 -15.86
CA ASP A 542 12.25 14.32 -17.25
C ASP A 542 10.73 14.58 -17.35
N PRO A 543 10.32 15.65 -18.05
CA PRO A 543 8.92 15.97 -18.14
C PRO A 543 8.18 14.92 -18.99
N LEU A 544 7.11 14.37 -18.43
CA LEU A 544 6.07 13.67 -19.16
C LEU A 544 5.09 14.70 -19.79
N ILE A 545 3.90 14.24 -20.23
CA ILE A 545 2.86 15.11 -20.80
C ILE A 545 2.47 16.23 -19.83
N ALA A 546 2.35 15.88 -18.52
CA ALA A 546 2.07 16.84 -17.45
C ALA A 546 2.64 16.34 -16.12
N ARG A 547 3.04 17.28 -15.24
CA ARG A 547 3.25 16.98 -13.82
C ARG A 547 1.90 16.98 -13.12
N GLN A 548 1.45 15.82 -12.68
CA GLN A 548 0.13 15.66 -12.06
C GLN A 548 0.16 15.96 -10.56
N ILE A 549 -0.97 16.46 -10.03
CA ILE A 549 -1.24 16.60 -8.60
C ILE A 549 -2.37 15.65 -8.24
N LYS A 550 -2.09 14.64 -7.43
CA LYS A 550 -3.06 13.65 -6.97
C LYS A 550 -3.44 13.92 -5.53
N VAL A 551 -4.74 14.00 -5.28
CA VAL A 551 -5.29 14.28 -3.94
C VAL A 551 -6.24 13.20 -3.45
N GLU A 552 -6.71 12.34 -4.35
CA GLU A 552 -7.62 11.23 -4.04
C GLU A 552 -6.87 10.04 -3.45
N ASP A 553 -7.42 9.49 -2.36
CA ASP A 553 -7.01 8.19 -1.82
C ASP A 553 -7.50 7.06 -2.75
N ASN A 554 -6.81 5.94 -2.73
CA ASN A 554 -7.23 4.71 -3.39
C ASN A 554 -6.98 3.54 -2.41
N VAL A 555 -6.35 2.44 -2.85
CA VAL A 555 -5.85 1.38 -1.95
C VAL A 555 -4.74 1.90 -1.02
N LEU A 556 -4.08 2.96 -1.42
CA LEU A 556 -3.13 3.77 -0.63
C LEU A 556 -3.71 5.15 -0.36
N PRO A 557 -3.35 5.80 0.76
CA PRO A 557 -3.62 7.22 0.93
C PRO A 557 -2.86 8.03 -0.12
N SER A 558 -3.39 9.17 -0.55
CA SER A 558 -2.69 10.01 -1.54
C SER A 558 -1.39 10.57 -0.98
N GLY A 559 -0.39 10.76 -1.85
CA GLY A 559 0.88 11.38 -1.47
C GLY A 559 0.68 12.78 -0.89
N ASN A 560 -0.26 13.55 -1.44
CA ASN A 560 -0.58 14.89 -0.92
C ASN A 560 -1.23 14.85 0.48
N SER A 561 -2.21 13.98 0.72
CA SER A 561 -2.80 13.87 2.06
C SER A 561 -1.77 13.39 3.10
N SER A 562 -0.93 12.43 2.72
CA SER A 562 0.13 11.88 3.57
C SER A 562 1.22 12.92 3.86
N MET A 563 1.59 13.75 2.87
CA MET A 563 2.52 14.86 3.08
C MET A 563 1.92 15.90 4.03
N ALA A 564 0.64 16.23 3.90
CA ALA A 564 -0.02 17.17 4.80
C ALA A 564 -0.04 16.67 6.25
N HIS A 565 -0.31 15.38 6.49
CA HIS A 565 -0.17 14.75 7.81
C HIS A 565 1.27 14.78 8.32
N SER A 566 2.25 14.47 7.47
CA SER A 566 3.66 14.46 7.81
C SER A 566 4.16 15.86 8.19
N LEU A 567 3.74 16.88 7.46
CA LEU A 567 4.07 18.28 7.76
C LEU A 567 3.42 18.75 9.07
N LEU A 568 2.16 18.40 9.36
CA LEU A 568 1.53 18.68 10.65
C LEU A 568 2.35 18.08 11.79
N ARG A 569 2.70 16.79 11.68
CA ARG A 569 3.46 16.09 12.73
C ARG A 569 4.87 16.67 12.90
N LEU A 570 5.59 16.89 11.80
CA LEU A 570 6.96 17.42 11.83
C LEU A 570 6.97 18.84 12.39
N GLY A 571 6.02 19.69 11.94
CA GLY A 571 5.86 21.04 12.46
C GLY A 571 5.54 21.06 13.97
N THR A 572 4.76 20.10 14.45
CA THR A 572 4.47 19.95 15.89
C THR A 572 5.72 19.53 16.68
N TYR A 573 6.51 18.54 16.20
CA TYR A 573 7.73 18.11 16.87
C TYR A 573 8.79 19.20 16.94
N LEU A 574 8.97 19.95 15.85
CA LEU A 574 10.01 20.98 15.72
C LEU A 574 9.55 22.37 16.15
N TYR A 575 8.27 22.56 16.44
CA TYR A 575 7.61 23.86 16.61
C TYR A 575 7.83 24.82 15.43
N ASP A 576 7.91 24.24 14.22
CA ASP A 576 8.08 24.99 12.99
C ASP A 576 6.73 25.38 12.38
N THR A 577 6.41 26.67 12.48
CA THR A 577 5.15 27.21 12.00
C THR A 577 4.99 27.15 10.48
N SER A 578 6.09 27.06 9.72
CA SER A 578 6.04 26.98 8.26
C SER A 578 5.43 25.65 7.79
N TYR A 579 5.81 24.53 8.43
CA TYR A 579 5.23 23.21 8.17
C TYR A 579 3.76 23.14 8.60
N LEU A 580 3.44 23.68 9.78
CA LEU A 580 2.06 23.74 10.27
C LEU A 580 1.16 24.51 9.31
N GLN A 581 1.61 25.71 8.88
CA GLN A 581 0.87 26.55 7.95
C GLN A 581 0.73 25.90 6.58
N ARG A 582 1.76 25.21 6.08
CA ARG A 582 1.68 24.47 4.81
C ARG A 582 0.63 23.37 4.88
N SER A 583 0.62 22.57 5.96
CA SER A 583 -0.39 21.54 6.18
C SER A 583 -1.81 22.10 6.22
N GLU A 584 -2.00 23.21 6.96
CA GLU A 584 -3.29 23.89 7.05
C GLU A 584 -3.74 24.46 5.69
N ASN A 585 -2.85 25.07 4.93
CA ASN A 585 -3.14 25.59 3.59
C ASN A 585 -3.54 24.47 2.63
N MET A 586 -2.87 23.31 2.71
CA MET A 586 -3.26 22.13 1.91
C MET A 586 -4.68 21.67 2.26
N LEU A 587 -5.00 21.61 3.55
CA LEU A 587 -6.35 21.28 4.00
C LEU A 587 -7.38 22.31 3.51
N GLN A 588 -7.10 23.62 3.63
CA GLN A 588 -7.99 24.68 3.14
C GLN A 588 -8.22 24.58 1.63
N ALA A 589 -7.21 24.23 0.85
CA ALA A 589 -7.33 24.07 -0.60
C ALA A 589 -8.25 22.89 -1.01
N ILE A 590 -8.29 21.81 -0.22
CA ILE A 590 -9.12 20.64 -0.51
C ILE A 590 -10.54 20.75 0.10
N LEU A 591 -10.76 21.61 1.09
CA LEU A 591 -12.04 21.72 1.81
C LEU A 591 -13.26 21.94 0.92
N PRO A 592 -13.23 22.74 -0.17
CA PRO A 592 -14.35 22.85 -1.08
C PRO A 592 -14.77 21.49 -1.66
N LYS A 593 -13.80 20.68 -2.10
CA LYS A 593 -14.08 19.31 -2.58
C LYS A 593 -14.64 18.41 -1.47
N LEU A 594 -14.13 18.52 -0.25
CA LEU A 594 -14.61 17.73 0.89
C LEU A 594 -16.05 18.07 1.29
N LYS A 595 -16.43 19.34 1.18
CA LYS A 595 -17.77 19.82 1.52
C LYS A 595 -18.84 19.30 0.56
N ASP A 596 -18.55 19.32 -0.72
CA ASP A 596 -19.49 18.97 -1.79
C ASP A 596 -19.25 17.55 -2.35
N ASN A 597 -18.65 16.66 -1.56
CA ASN A 597 -18.15 15.37 -1.99
C ASN A 597 -19.25 14.31 -2.07
N SER A 598 -19.40 13.70 -3.24
CA SER A 598 -20.28 12.54 -3.46
C SER A 598 -19.62 11.19 -3.11
N ASN A 599 -18.29 11.15 -2.96
CA ASN A 599 -17.55 9.92 -2.77
C ASN A 599 -16.48 10.02 -1.67
N PRO A 600 -16.92 10.04 -0.38
CA PRO A 600 -16.05 10.33 0.76
C PRO A 600 -14.93 9.30 0.99
N THR A 601 -15.05 8.09 0.43
CA THR A 601 -14.02 7.05 0.58
C THR A 601 -12.70 7.46 -0.08
N TYR A 602 -12.74 8.25 -1.16
CA TYR A 602 -11.54 8.77 -1.83
C TYR A 602 -10.83 9.92 -1.11
N TYR A 603 -11.37 10.39 0.01
CA TYR A 603 -10.81 11.51 0.77
C TYR A 603 -10.69 11.20 2.28
N SER A 604 -10.73 9.93 2.64
CA SER A 604 -10.72 9.50 4.05
C SER A 604 -9.46 9.96 4.80
N SER A 605 -8.29 9.99 4.14
CA SER A 605 -7.06 10.52 4.73
C SER A 605 -7.15 12.03 5.00
N TRP A 606 -7.77 12.80 4.11
CA TRP A 606 -8.01 14.22 4.33
C TRP A 606 -9.00 14.48 5.47
N PHE A 607 -10.04 13.66 5.62
CA PHE A 607 -10.96 13.77 6.76
C PHE A 607 -10.29 13.42 8.08
N ARG A 608 -9.33 12.51 8.08
CA ARG A 608 -8.50 12.23 9.26
C ARG A 608 -7.64 13.46 9.64
N LEU A 609 -7.02 14.11 8.67
CA LEU A 609 -6.31 15.36 8.88
C LEU A 609 -7.26 16.47 9.37
N TYR A 610 -8.44 16.58 8.75
CA TYR A 610 -9.46 17.53 9.15
C TYR A 610 -9.84 17.40 10.63
N ALA A 611 -9.98 16.16 11.12
CA ALA A 611 -10.26 15.89 12.53
C ALA A 611 -9.16 16.40 13.47
N HIS A 612 -7.88 16.38 13.08
CA HIS A 612 -6.79 16.94 13.87
C HIS A 612 -6.84 18.48 13.99
N PHE A 613 -7.41 19.15 13.01
CA PHE A 613 -7.65 20.60 13.06
C PHE A 613 -8.99 21.00 13.70
N LEU A 614 -9.87 20.03 13.90
CA LEU A 614 -11.22 20.24 14.45
C LEU A 614 -11.28 19.93 15.95
N TYR A 615 -10.59 18.88 16.39
CA TYR A 615 -10.57 18.41 17.76
C TYR A 615 -9.24 18.72 18.45
N PRO A 616 -9.16 18.67 19.81
CA PRO A 616 -7.91 18.88 20.52
C PRO A 616 -6.81 17.92 20.04
N TYR A 617 -5.65 18.47 19.69
CA TYR A 617 -4.46 17.74 19.30
C TYR A 617 -3.37 18.02 20.36
N TYR A 618 -2.83 16.95 20.96
CA TYR A 618 -1.94 17.08 22.12
C TYR A 618 -0.51 16.72 21.77
N GLU A 619 0.40 17.54 22.32
CA GLU A 619 1.84 17.31 22.40
C GLU A 619 2.13 16.72 23.79
N VAL A 620 2.59 15.47 23.85
CA VAL A 620 2.83 14.80 25.14
C VAL A 620 4.31 14.51 25.28
N ALA A 621 4.98 15.31 26.16
CA ALA A 621 6.40 15.18 26.41
C ALA A 621 6.67 14.32 27.64
N VAL A 622 7.50 13.28 27.49
CA VAL A 622 7.93 12.38 28.56
C VAL A 622 9.41 12.59 28.83
N VAL A 623 9.75 13.20 29.96
CA VAL A 623 11.11 13.66 30.23
C VAL A 623 11.63 13.06 31.54
N GLY A 624 12.75 12.33 31.47
CA GLY A 624 13.43 11.73 32.59
C GLY A 624 13.84 10.27 32.42
N PRO A 625 14.51 9.65 33.39
CA PRO A 625 15.16 8.34 33.25
C PRO A 625 14.21 7.16 32.97
N ALA A 626 12.91 7.30 33.23
CA ALA A 626 11.91 6.26 32.93
C ALA A 626 11.08 6.60 31.68
N CYS A 627 11.55 7.48 30.78
CA CYS A 627 10.77 7.95 29.65
C CYS A 627 10.37 6.80 28.71
N GLY A 628 11.24 5.82 28.47
CA GLY A 628 10.93 4.64 27.65
C GLY A 628 9.80 3.79 28.21
N ARG A 629 9.75 3.57 29.54
CA ARG A 629 8.66 2.84 30.20
C ARG A 629 7.33 3.59 30.09
N LYS A 630 7.33 4.90 30.44
CA LYS A 630 6.12 5.73 30.38
C LYS A 630 5.61 5.91 28.96
N ARG A 631 6.51 5.99 27.97
CA ARG A 631 6.14 5.92 26.55
C ARG A 631 5.34 4.67 26.26
N ALA A 632 5.84 3.47 26.61
CA ALA A 632 5.15 2.21 26.39
C ALA A 632 3.77 2.18 27.06
N GLU A 633 3.66 2.62 28.33
CA GLU A 633 2.39 2.71 29.06
C GLU A 633 1.36 3.57 28.30
N LEU A 634 1.75 4.72 27.76
CA LEU A 634 0.86 5.59 26.98
C LEU A 634 0.52 5.02 25.60
N GLN A 635 1.47 4.40 24.92
CA GLN A 635 1.30 3.87 23.57
C GLN A 635 0.38 2.63 23.49
N HIS A 636 0.13 1.95 24.60
CA HIS A 636 -0.87 0.87 24.66
C HIS A 636 -2.32 1.35 24.45
N HIS A 637 -2.58 2.64 24.57
CA HIS A 637 -3.90 3.23 24.35
C HIS A 637 -4.06 3.71 22.90
N TYR A 638 -5.28 3.67 22.38
CA TYR A 638 -5.59 4.27 21.09
C TYR A 638 -5.80 5.79 21.28
N LEU A 639 -4.81 6.56 20.91
CA LEU A 639 -4.75 8.03 21.10
C LEU A 639 -4.40 8.71 19.77
N PRO A 640 -5.35 8.75 18.79
CA PRO A 640 -5.07 9.28 17.46
C PRO A 640 -4.77 10.79 17.45
N ASN A 641 -5.13 11.51 18.51
CA ASN A 641 -4.91 12.95 18.68
C ASN A 641 -3.72 13.28 19.58
N VAL A 642 -2.79 12.36 19.77
CA VAL A 642 -1.60 12.55 20.62
C VAL A 642 -0.33 12.36 19.82
N GLN A 643 0.58 13.30 19.93
CA GLN A 643 1.94 13.21 19.44
C GLN A 643 2.91 13.10 20.61
N LEU A 644 3.56 11.93 20.72
CA LEU A 644 4.48 11.63 21.82
C LEU A 644 5.91 12.04 21.46
N LEU A 645 6.57 12.72 22.40
CA LEU A 645 8.01 13.01 22.35
C LEU A 645 8.61 12.80 23.73
N GLY A 646 9.93 12.61 23.78
CA GLY A 646 10.56 12.42 25.09
C GLY A 646 12.07 12.31 25.04
N THR A 647 12.68 12.34 26.22
CA THR A 647 14.13 12.25 26.37
C THR A 647 14.53 11.83 27.78
N GLU A 648 15.69 11.14 27.88
CA GLU A 648 16.37 10.83 29.16
C GLU A 648 17.45 11.83 29.50
N ARG A 649 17.80 12.75 28.58
CA ARG A 649 18.87 13.74 28.67
C ARG A 649 18.36 15.12 28.25
N GLU A 650 19.20 16.15 28.37
CA GLU A 650 18.85 17.44 27.80
C GLU A 650 18.68 17.37 26.30
N SER A 651 17.67 18.04 25.80
CA SER A 651 17.29 18.09 24.38
C SER A 651 17.12 19.55 23.95
N ASN A 652 17.39 19.81 22.67
CA ASN A 652 17.17 21.12 22.05
C ASN A 652 15.75 21.30 21.50
N LEU A 653 14.92 20.23 21.47
CA LEU A 653 13.53 20.35 21.06
C LEU A 653 12.77 21.24 22.06
N ASP A 654 12.10 22.28 21.55
CA ASP A 654 11.46 23.32 22.35
C ASP A 654 10.55 22.75 23.45
N LEU A 655 9.81 21.69 23.16
CA LEU A 655 8.91 21.05 24.11
C LEU A 655 9.65 20.25 25.19
N LEU A 656 10.89 19.84 24.98
CA LEU A 656 11.70 19.07 25.94
C LEU A 656 12.68 19.92 26.73
N LYS A 657 13.12 21.03 26.12
CA LYS A 657 14.16 21.91 26.66
C LYS A 657 13.84 22.43 28.07
N GLY A 658 14.80 22.25 29.00
CA GLY A 658 14.68 22.72 30.37
C GLY A 658 13.64 21.97 31.23
N LYS A 659 13.09 20.86 30.76
CA LYS A 659 12.12 20.02 31.51
C LYS A 659 12.74 18.85 32.25
N LEU A 660 14.02 18.55 32.00
CA LEU A 660 14.73 17.47 32.70
C LEU A 660 14.89 17.76 34.17
N LYS A 661 14.47 16.87 35.05
CA LYS A 661 14.65 16.96 36.49
C LYS A 661 15.37 15.71 37.00
N ALA A 662 16.39 15.93 37.84
CA ALA A 662 17.20 14.86 38.37
C ALA A 662 16.35 13.83 39.14
N GLY A 663 16.48 12.56 38.78
CA GLY A 663 15.88 11.43 39.49
C GLY A 663 14.36 11.23 39.31
N ALA A 664 13.67 12.11 38.57
CA ALA A 664 12.24 12.02 38.34
C ALA A 664 11.91 12.01 36.82
N THR A 665 10.80 11.38 36.47
CA THR A 665 10.27 11.37 35.10
C THR A 665 8.86 11.94 35.10
N PHE A 666 8.70 13.03 34.36
CA PHE A 666 7.42 13.72 34.24
C PHE A 666 6.83 13.56 32.86
N VAL A 667 5.50 13.52 32.81
CA VAL A 667 4.69 13.59 31.59
C VAL A 667 4.03 14.98 31.56
N TYR A 668 4.27 15.70 30.49
CA TYR A 668 3.69 17.02 30.22
C TYR A 668 2.69 16.87 29.10
N VAL A 669 1.41 17.13 29.35
CA VAL A 669 0.35 17.14 28.35
C VAL A 669 0.13 18.58 27.94
N CYS A 670 0.43 18.93 26.69
CA CYS A 670 0.37 20.27 26.16
C CYS A 670 -0.56 20.35 24.97
N GLN A 671 -1.09 21.52 24.72
CA GLN A 671 -1.84 21.89 23.53
C GLN A 671 -1.42 23.31 23.12
N ASP A 672 -1.04 23.51 21.87
CA ASP A 672 -0.57 24.80 21.35
C ASP A 672 0.53 25.42 22.24
N LYS A 673 1.51 24.61 22.66
CA LYS A 673 2.63 24.97 23.54
C LYS A 673 2.24 25.27 25.01
N ILE A 674 0.97 25.22 25.37
CA ILE A 674 0.48 25.44 26.72
C ILE A 674 0.32 24.08 27.41
N CYS A 675 1.17 23.83 28.41
CA CYS A 675 1.16 22.56 29.14
C CYS A 675 0.30 22.65 30.40
N GLN A 676 -0.43 21.57 30.68
CA GLN A 676 -1.07 21.33 31.97
C GLN A 676 -0.01 21.05 33.04
N LEU A 677 -0.42 20.93 34.31
CA LEU A 677 0.48 20.56 35.40
C LEU A 677 1.13 19.20 35.08
N PRO A 678 2.47 19.11 35.12
CA PRO A 678 3.16 17.85 34.85
C PRO A 678 2.81 16.79 35.90
N VAL A 679 2.71 15.54 35.46
CA VAL A 679 2.38 14.41 36.32
C VAL A 679 3.45 13.32 36.21
N GLU A 680 3.63 12.54 37.27
CA GLU A 680 4.56 11.40 37.24
C GLU A 680 3.87 10.12 36.76
N GLU A 681 2.57 9.97 36.97
CA GLU A 681 1.82 8.77 36.63
C GLU A 681 1.21 8.89 35.23
N SER A 682 1.41 7.87 34.38
CA SER A 682 0.86 7.81 33.02
C SER A 682 -0.67 7.87 32.98
N GLU A 683 -1.33 7.24 33.98
CA GLU A 683 -2.80 7.29 34.10
C GLU A 683 -3.33 8.71 34.36
N LEU A 684 -2.58 9.55 35.10
CA LEU A 684 -2.97 10.93 35.32
C LEU A 684 -2.80 11.75 34.03
N ALA A 685 -1.76 11.47 33.23
CA ALA A 685 -1.60 12.08 31.93
C ALA A 685 -2.75 11.69 30.98
N LEU A 686 -3.18 10.42 30.95
CA LEU A 686 -4.32 9.97 30.14
C LEU A 686 -5.62 10.71 30.50
N ARG A 687 -5.82 11.06 31.78
CA ARG A 687 -6.99 11.87 32.22
C ARG A 687 -6.94 13.31 31.75
N GLN A 688 -5.75 13.84 31.43
CA GLN A 688 -5.57 15.18 30.89
C GLN A 688 -5.83 15.22 29.37
N ILE A 689 -5.77 14.08 28.71
CA ILE A 689 -6.02 13.94 27.26
C ILE A 689 -7.53 13.71 27.07
N LYS A 690 -8.16 14.55 26.26
CA LYS A 690 -9.58 14.46 25.93
C LYS A 690 -9.75 14.08 24.45
N ALA A 691 -10.77 13.30 24.16
CA ALA A 691 -11.10 12.93 22.79
C ALA A 691 -11.72 14.12 22.02
N LYS A 692 -12.49 14.97 22.74
CA LYS A 692 -13.24 16.11 22.19
C LYS A 692 -13.29 17.28 23.18
#